data_3ff10e650edab236eb7113cf9e48d072
#
_entry.id   3ff10e650edab236eb7113cf9e48d072
#
_cell.length_a   1.000
_cell.length_b   1.000
_cell.length_c   1.000
_cell.angle_alpha   90.00
_cell.angle_beta   90.00
_cell.angle_gamma   90.00
#
_symmetry.space_group_name_H-M   'P 1'
#
loop_
_entity.id
_entity.type
_entity.pdbx_description
1 polymer ?
#
loop_
_entity_poly.entity_id
_entity_poly.type
_entity_poly.pdbx_seq_one_letter_code
_entity_poly.pdbx_strand_id
1 'polypeptide(L)'
;MKLNRRDFIKANAAAAAISAAGLTAAPTAAVAQGKDEIRWDKAACRFCGTGCGVLVGTQEGRVVATQGDPDAPVNRGLNCIKGYFLSKIMYGADRLKTPLLRMKDGKFDKNGEFTPISWKQAFDIMEEKVKATLKAKGPNGLAMFGSGQWTVWEGYAAAKLMKAGFRTNNLDPNARHCMASAAAGFMRTFGIDEPMGCYDDIEHADAFVLWGSNMAEMHPILWTRITDRKLSNKGVRVAVLSTFEHRSYELADLPMIFTPQTDLAILNFIANYIIQNGKVNQAFVDRNVNFKKSATDIGYGLRPTHALEKDATSNGYPGADGKPKGDTGKSEGITFDEYKKFVAEYTAEKVSKLSGVPVVKLNELAELYADPKIKVVSFWTMGFNQHTRGTWANNLCYNIHLLTGKISEPGNSPFSLTGQPSACGTAREVGTFSHRLPADMVVTNPDHRKHSEELWGLPEGTIPDKVGFHAVAMARALKDGKVNFYWQQCNNNMQAGPNINEELYPGWRKPENFIVVSDPYPTVSAMAADLILPTAMWVEKEGAYGNAERRTQFWRQQVKAPGEARSDLWQLMEFSKRFKVEDVWPAELVAKAPKLKGKTLFDVLYANGVVNKYKLNETAAGFDNEDSKLLGFYIQKGLFEEYASFGRGHGHDLAPFDSYHQARGLRWPVVGGKETLWRFREGYDPYVKKGEGVKFYGHKDGKAVIFALPYQPPAESPDKEFDMWLSTGRVLEHWHTGSMTRRVPELYKAFPDAVVFMHPDDAKARGLQRGMEVKVASRRGEIKLRVETRGRNKPPRGLVFIPFFDASRLVNKLTLDATCPISKETDYKKCAVKVTRA
;
A
#
# COMPACT_ATOMS: atom_id res chain seq x y z
N MET A 1 2.42 36.85 26.78
CA MET A 1 1.65 36.22 27.87
C MET A 1 2.24 34.83 28.11
N LYS A 2 2.92 34.61 29.24
CA LYS A 2 3.49 33.29 29.57
C LYS A 2 2.41 32.46 30.28
N LEU A 3 1.80 31.51 29.59
CA LEU A 3 0.89 30.53 30.20
C LEU A 3 1.74 29.54 31.03
N ASN A 4 1.44 29.40 32.31
CA ASN A 4 2.09 28.42 33.15
C ASN A 4 1.37 27.05 33.05
N ARG A 5 2.05 25.98 33.48
CA ARG A 5 1.58 24.60 33.41
C ARG A 5 0.20 24.38 34.08
N ARG A 6 -0.14 25.17 35.07
CA ARG A 6 -1.41 25.12 35.85
C ARG A 6 -2.56 25.68 35.04
N ASP A 7 -2.33 26.76 34.24
CA ASP A 7 -3.36 27.37 33.41
C ASP A 7 -3.67 26.53 32.16
N PHE A 8 -2.65 25.82 31.64
CA PHE A 8 -2.84 24.85 30.59
C PHE A 8 -3.69 23.63 31.05
N ILE A 9 -3.47 23.13 32.29
CA ILE A 9 -4.25 22.05 32.87
C ILE A 9 -5.69 22.47 33.15
N LYS A 10 -5.90 23.72 33.63
CA LYS A 10 -7.25 24.27 33.87
C LYS A 10 -8.04 24.47 32.56
N ALA A 11 -7.38 24.90 31.48
CA ALA A 11 -8.02 25.06 30.19
C ALA A 11 -8.45 23.70 29.58
N ASN A 12 -7.63 22.66 29.76
CA ASN A 12 -7.99 21.33 29.34
C ASN A 12 -9.07 20.67 30.21
N ALA A 13 -9.09 20.93 31.50
CA ALA A 13 -10.14 20.44 32.41
C ALA A 13 -11.49 21.13 32.13
N ALA A 14 -11.50 22.38 31.78
CA ALA A 14 -12.70 23.11 31.36
C ALA A 14 -13.26 22.58 30.05
N ALA A 15 -12.39 22.27 29.07
CA ALA A 15 -12.78 21.66 27.81
C ALA A 15 -13.37 20.23 27.99
N ALA A 16 -12.81 19.45 28.94
CA ALA A 16 -13.32 18.12 29.27
C ALA A 16 -14.66 18.15 30.02
N ALA A 17 -14.89 19.17 30.85
CA ALA A 17 -16.15 19.35 31.58
C ALA A 17 -17.31 19.79 30.66
N ILE A 18 -17.01 20.53 29.62
CA ILE A 18 -18.01 20.95 28.62
C ILE A 18 -18.42 19.76 27.74
N SER A 19 -17.51 18.82 27.48
CA SER A 19 -17.80 17.61 26.71
C SER A 19 -18.58 16.53 27.51
N ALA A 20 -18.55 16.57 28.85
CA ALA A 20 -19.26 15.61 29.70
C ALA A 20 -20.72 16.00 30.02
N ALA A 21 -21.14 17.23 29.75
CA ALA A 21 -22.45 17.78 30.16
C ALA A 21 -23.52 17.80 29.05
N GLY A 22 -23.28 17.27 27.86
CA GLY A 22 -24.28 17.41 26.79
C GLY A 22 -24.18 16.45 25.63
N LEU A 23 -24.49 15.17 25.79
CA LEU A 23 -24.68 14.27 24.68
C LEU A 23 -25.81 13.25 24.92
N THR A 24 -27.03 13.72 24.86
CA THR A 24 -28.18 12.93 24.38
C THR A 24 -29.04 13.85 23.52
N ALA A 25 -28.73 13.93 22.24
CA ALA A 25 -29.66 14.48 21.24
C ALA A 25 -29.44 13.80 19.89
N ALA A 26 -30.51 13.21 19.38
CA ALA A 26 -30.64 12.71 18.02
C ALA A 26 -30.35 13.81 16.98
N PRO A 27 -29.98 13.48 15.73
CA PRO A 27 -29.67 14.48 14.71
C PRO A 27 -30.93 15.22 14.29
N THR A 28 -31.10 16.40 14.84
CA THR A 28 -32.08 17.38 14.36
C THR A 28 -31.50 18.23 13.24
N ALA A 29 -32.37 18.61 12.32
CA ALA A 29 -32.16 19.37 11.09
C ALA A 29 -31.10 20.46 11.17
N ALA A 30 -30.45 20.71 10.02
CA ALA A 30 -29.51 21.79 9.81
C ALA A 30 -30.06 23.14 10.27
N VAL A 31 -29.63 23.61 11.44
CA VAL A 31 -29.77 24.98 11.87
C VAL A 31 -28.76 25.83 11.09
N ALA A 32 -29.18 26.91 10.47
CA ALA A 32 -28.29 27.89 9.84
C ALA A 32 -27.29 28.41 10.90
N GLN A 33 -26.06 27.91 10.86
CA GLN A 33 -24.98 28.32 11.75
C GLN A 33 -24.48 29.71 11.37
N GLY A 34 -24.21 30.58 12.34
CA GLY A 34 -23.64 31.91 12.15
C GLY A 34 -22.26 31.80 11.46
N LYS A 35 -21.83 32.86 10.79
CA LYS A 35 -20.57 32.88 9.99
C LYS A 35 -19.28 32.60 10.78
N ASP A 36 -19.32 32.57 12.09
CA ASP A 36 -18.16 32.42 12.98
C ASP A 36 -18.02 31.00 13.60
N GLU A 37 -18.97 30.10 13.39
CA GLU A 37 -18.90 28.76 13.97
C GLU A 37 -18.12 27.75 13.09
N ILE A 38 -17.24 26.96 13.75
CA ILE A 38 -16.53 25.86 13.11
C ILE A 38 -17.51 24.71 12.85
N ARG A 39 -17.70 24.36 11.58
CA ARG A 39 -18.45 23.16 11.18
C ARG A 39 -17.55 21.93 11.25
N TRP A 40 -17.96 20.90 11.97
CA TRP A 40 -17.24 19.65 12.09
C TRP A 40 -17.91 18.53 11.28
N ASP A 41 -17.11 17.77 10.53
CA ASP A 41 -17.55 16.53 9.89
C ASP A 41 -16.44 15.47 9.94
N LYS A 42 -16.83 14.20 9.82
CA LYS A 42 -15.92 13.07 9.87
C LYS A 42 -15.11 12.93 8.58
N ALA A 43 -13.89 12.39 8.70
CA ALA A 43 -13.09 11.92 7.59
C ALA A 43 -12.19 10.77 8.03
N ALA A 44 -11.66 10.00 7.08
CA ALA A 44 -10.54 9.11 7.34
C ALA A 44 -9.22 9.88 7.26
N CYS A 45 -8.30 9.60 8.17
CA CYS A 45 -6.95 10.14 8.11
C CYS A 45 -6.25 9.67 6.82
N ARG A 46 -5.63 10.61 6.09
CA ARG A 46 -5.03 10.28 4.80
C ARG A 46 -3.61 9.71 4.86
N PHE A 47 -3.04 9.46 6.03
CA PHE A 47 -1.64 9.03 6.10
C PHE A 47 -1.47 7.51 6.02
N CYS A 48 -1.66 6.76 7.09
CA CYS A 48 -1.33 5.34 7.08
C CYS A 48 -2.55 4.43 7.03
N GLY A 49 -2.30 3.15 6.73
CA GLY A 49 -3.33 2.11 6.64
C GLY A 49 -3.99 1.73 7.97
N THR A 50 -3.62 2.34 9.09
CA THR A 50 -4.39 2.26 10.34
C THR A 50 -5.82 2.73 10.12
N GLY A 51 -6.03 3.80 9.31
CA GLY A 51 -7.37 4.28 9.02
C GLY A 51 -8.04 4.94 10.23
N CYS A 52 -7.31 5.79 10.95
CA CYS A 52 -7.89 6.59 12.04
C CYS A 52 -9.04 7.44 11.54
N GLY A 53 -10.16 7.46 12.25
CA GLY A 53 -11.22 8.44 12.06
C GLY A 53 -10.80 9.79 12.62
N VAL A 54 -11.07 10.86 11.89
CA VAL A 54 -10.80 12.23 12.31
C VAL A 54 -12.05 13.09 12.13
N LEU A 55 -12.22 14.06 13.01
CA LEU A 55 -13.14 15.16 12.83
C LEU A 55 -12.37 16.34 12.22
N VAL A 56 -12.92 16.90 11.17
CA VAL A 56 -12.34 18.02 10.41
C VAL A 56 -13.20 19.25 10.64
N GLY A 57 -12.61 20.27 11.23
CA GLY A 57 -13.25 21.55 11.47
C GLY A 57 -13.00 22.51 10.31
N THR A 58 -14.08 23.02 9.72
CA THR A 58 -14.05 23.99 8.63
C THR A 58 -14.69 25.32 9.04
N GLN A 59 -14.09 26.42 8.63
CA GLN A 59 -14.58 27.77 8.85
C GLN A 59 -14.23 28.61 7.62
N GLU A 60 -15.16 29.39 7.11
CA GLU A 60 -14.98 30.27 5.93
C GLU A 60 -14.38 29.53 4.71
N GLY A 61 -14.80 28.30 4.45
CA GLY A 61 -14.31 27.48 3.33
C GLY A 61 -12.88 26.94 3.49
N ARG A 62 -12.30 26.98 4.68
CA ARG A 62 -10.96 26.48 5.01
C ARG A 62 -11.01 25.40 6.09
N VAL A 63 -10.12 24.45 6.01
CA VAL A 63 -9.86 23.51 7.12
C VAL A 63 -9.02 24.24 8.17
N VAL A 64 -9.57 24.47 9.34
CA VAL A 64 -8.91 25.21 10.44
C VAL A 64 -8.43 24.29 11.55
N ALA A 65 -9.04 23.11 11.72
CA ALA A 65 -8.69 22.18 12.78
C ALA A 65 -8.89 20.71 12.35
N THR A 66 -8.16 19.80 13.00
CA THR A 66 -8.39 18.36 12.94
C THR A 66 -8.18 17.75 14.33
N GLN A 67 -9.03 16.80 14.70
CA GLN A 67 -8.90 16.03 15.93
C GLN A 67 -9.29 14.57 15.69
N GLY A 68 -8.86 13.67 16.58
CA GLY A 68 -9.30 12.27 16.52
C GLY A 68 -10.81 12.18 16.77
N ASP A 69 -11.49 11.37 16.00
CA ASP A 69 -12.91 11.08 16.18
C ASP A 69 -13.10 10.10 17.36
N PRO A 70 -13.74 10.49 18.48
CA PRO A 70 -13.95 9.63 19.62
C PRO A 70 -14.87 8.43 19.32
N ASP A 71 -15.75 8.57 18.33
CA ASP A 71 -16.67 7.49 17.92
C ASP A 71 -16.01 6.51 16.93
N ALA A 72 -14.79 6.80 16.45
CA ALA A 72 -14.09 5.92 15.53
C ALA A 72 -13.49 4.71 16.28
N PRO A 73 -13.89 3.46 15.96
CA PRO A 73 -13.44 2.27 16.67
C PRO A 73 -11.93 2.00 16.53
N VAL A 74 -11.30 2.52 15.49
CA VAL A 74 -9.87 2.33 15.21
C VAL A 74 -8.99 3.06 16.21
N ASN A 75 -9.22 4.35 16.44
CA ASN A 75 -8.35 5.25 17.19
C ASN A 75 -8.99 5.88 18.44
N ARG A 76 -10.31 5.73 18.65
CA ARG A 76 -11.01 6.11 19.88
C ARG A 76 -10.62 7.53 20.35
N GLY A 77 -10.63 8.49 19.45
CA GLY A 77 -10.29 9.90 19.71
C GLY A 77 -8.79 10.25 19.66
N LEU A 78 -7.90 9.26 19.51
CA LEU A 78 -6.45 9.50 19.48
C LEU A 78 -5.97 9.88 18.07
N ASN A 79 -4.91 10.70 18.02
CA ASN A 79 -4.17 11.01 16.79
C ASN A 79 -2.65 10.90 17.02
N CYS A 80 -1.91 10.46 16.00
CA CYS A 80 -0.46 10.59 16.02
C CYS A 80 -0.04 12.03 15.63
N ILE A 81 1.26 12.35 15.79
CA ILE A 81 1.78 13.68 15.49
C ILE A 81 1.41 14.18 14.08
N LYS A 82 1.41 13.30 13.07
CA LYS A 82 1.00 13.66 11.71
C LYS A 82 -0.50 13.97 11.61
N GLY A 83 -1.33 13.23 12.34
CA GLY A 83 -2.77 13.41 12.38
C GLY A 83 -3.19 14.76 12.97
N TYR A 84 -2.46 15.25 13.98
CA TYR A 84 -2.69 16.59 14.54
C TYR A 84 -2.45 17.72 13.53
N PHE A 85 -1.56 17.53 12.56
CA PHE A 85 -1.22 18.55 11.57
C PHE A 85 -1.88 18.34 10.21
N LEU A 86 -2.90 17.50 10.09
CA LEU A 86 -3.61 17.23 8.84
C LEU A 86 -4.17 18.49 8.18
N SER A 87 -4.70 19.45 8.97
CA SER A 87 -5.20 20.72 8.43
C SER A 87 -4.14 21.51 7.67
N LYS A 88 -2.87 21.44 8.10
CA LYS A 88 -1.79 22.24 7.53
C LYS A 88 -1.23 21.68 6.21
N ILE A 89 -1.38 20.39 5.94
CA ILE A 89 -0.83 19.78 4.70
C ILE A 89 -1.49 20.31 3.43
N MET A 90 -2.66 20.93 3.53
CA MET A 90 -3.43 21.45 2.40
C MET A 90 -2.96 22.83 1.94
N TYR A 91 -2.20 23.53 2.77
CA TYR A 91 -1.89 24.97 2.62
C TYR A 91 -0.39 25.26 2.48
N GLY A 92 0.37 24.34 1.86
CA GLY A 92 1.75 24.60 1.47
C GLY A 92 1.84 25.76 0.48
N ALA A 93 2.85 26.63 0.64
CA ALA A 93 3.00 27.85 -0.18
C ALA A 93 3.15 27.53 -1.68
N ASP A 94 3.70 26.35 -2.01
CA ASP A 94 3.94 25.87 -3.38
C ASP A 94 2.81 24.95 -3.90
N ARG A 95 1.59 25.07 -3.34
CA ARG A 95 0.42 24.31 -3.81
C ARG A 95 0.14 24.58 -5.29
N LEU A 96 0.09 23.50 -6.09
CA LEU A 96 -0.23 23.56 -7.52
C LEU A 96 -1.71 23.97 -7.72
N LYS A 97 -1.95 24.92 -8.63
CA LYS A 97 -3.28 25.53 -8.86
C LYS A 97 -3.71 25.52 -10.32
N THR A 98 -2.76 25.37 -11.25
CA THR A 98 -2.95 25.45 -12.70
C THR A 98 -2.15 24.36 -13.38
N PRO A 99 -2.60 23.76 -14.50
CA PRO A 99 -1.79 22.84 -15.29
C PRO A 99 -0.50 23.50 -15.79
N LEU A 100 0.61 22.77 -15.75
CA LEU A 100 1.94 23.29 -16.15
C LEU A 100 2.56 22.37 -17.20
N LEU A 101 2.89 22.93 -18.37
CA LEU A 101 3.55 22.21 -19.47
C LEU A 101 4.97 22.72 -19.65
N ARG A 102 5.94 21.83 -19.89
CA ARG A 102 7.27 22.26 -20.35
C ARG A 102 7.21 22.87 -21.73
N MET A 103 7.65 24.13 -21.85
CA MET A 103 7.57 24.88 -23.10
C MET A 103 8.87 25.64 -23.38
N LYS A 104 9.17 25.78 -24.68
CA LYS A 104 10.18 26.66 -25.21
C LYS A 104 9.63 27.26 -26.49
N ASP A 105 9.78 28.57 -26.64
CA ASP A 105 9.33 29.34 -27.84
C ASP A 105 7.83 29.10 -28.17
N GLY A 106 6.99 28.99 -27.15
CA GLY A 106 5.54 28.77 -27.24
C GLY A 106 5.10 27.36 -27.63
N LYS A 107 6.02 26.39 -27.68
CA LYS A 107 5.76 24.98 -28.06
C LYS A 107 6.24 24.05 -26.95
N PHE A 108 5.64 22.84 -26.89
CA PHE A 108 6.15 21.80 -26.04
C PHE A 108 7.61 21.48 -26.33
N ASP A 109 8.43 21.53 -25.30
CA ASP A 109 9.83 21.09 -25.33
C ASP A 109 10.16 20.39 -24.02
N LYS A 110 10.63 19.15 -24.12
CA LYS A 110 10.97 18.32 -22.96
C LYS A 110 11.99 18.97 -22.01
N ASN A 111 12.87 19.82 -22.54
CA ASN A 111 13.88 20.56 -21.78
C ASN A 111 13.47 22.03 -21.49
N GLY A 112 12.23 22.41 -21.88
CA GLY A 112 11.69 23.74 -21.63
C GLY A 112 11.32 23.97 -20.16
N GLU A 113 10.93 25.21 -19.85
CA GLU A 113 10.46 25.62 -18.54
C GLU A 113 8.96 25.34 -18.37
N PHE A 114 8.52 25.10 -17.14
CA PHE A 114 7.10 24.92 -16.85
C PHE A 114 6.33 26.23 -17.03
N THR A 115 5.38 26.24 -17.94
CA THR A 115 4.50 27.36 -18.28
C THR A 115 3.05 26.99 -17.95
N PRO A 116 2.28 27.88 -17.28
CA PRO A 116 0.86 27.67 -17.05
C PRO A 116 0.07 27.55 -18.36
N ILE A 117 -0.81 26.55 -18.43
CA ILE A 117 -1.72 26.32 -19.56
C ILE A 117 -3.13 26.02 -19.06
N SER A 118 -4.13 26.10 -19.93
CA SER A 118 -5.50 25.70 -19.59
C SER A 118 -5.67 24.17 -19.53
N TRP A 119 -6.71 23.69 -18.84
CA TRP A 119 -7.09 22.27 -18.88
C TRP A 119 -7.35 21.77 -20.30
N LYS A 120 -7.94 22.62 -21.16
CA LYS A 120 -8.16 22.26 -22.56
C LYS A 120 -6.85 21.98 -23.26
N GLN A 121 -5.87 22.87 -23.15
CA GLN A 121 -4.54 22.67 -23.76
C GLN A 121 -3.83 21.44 -23.17
N ALA A 122 -3.95 21.20 -21.87
CA ALA A 122 -3.38 20.03 -21.23
C ALA A 122 -3.96 18.73 -21.81
N PHE A 123 -5.29 18.63 -21.93
CA PHE A 123 -5.91 17.46 -22.53
C PHE A 123 -5.71 17.35 -24.02
N ASP A 124 -5.58 18.47 -24.77
CA ASP A 124 -5.28 18.46 -26.20
C ASP A 124 -3.92 17.79 -26.47
N ILE A 125 -2.87 18.17 -25.71
CA ILE A 125 -1.56 17.54 -25.88
C ILE A 125 -1.53 16.10 -25.41
N MET A 126 -2.22 15.77 -24.31
CA MET A 126 -2.35 14.38 -23.85
C MET A 126 -3.01 13.51 -24.91
N GLU A 127 -4.11 13.99 -25.51
CA GLU A 127 -4.82 13.29 -26.59
C GLU A 127 -3.93 13.06 -27.80
N GLU A 128 -3.21 14.10 -28.25
CA GLU A 128 -2.23 13.99 -29.33
C GLU A 128 -1.19 12.90 -29.06
N LYS A 129 -0.58 12.90 -27.85
CA LYS A 129 0.47 11.93 -27.49
C LYS A 129 -0.09 10.51 -27.35
N VAL A 130 -1.31 10.35 -26.79
CA VAL A 130 -1.98 9.04 -26.70
C VAL A 130 -2.28 8.50 -28.12
N LYS A 131 -2.90 9.30 -29.01
CA LYS A 131 -3.20 8.87 -30.38
C LYS A 131 -1.94 8.51 -31.17
N ALA A 132 -0.87 9.31 -31.03
CA ALA A 132 0.43 9.00 -31.64
C ALA A 132 1.01 7.67 -31.10
N THR A 133 0.93 7.45 -29.80
CA THR A 133 1.40 6.21 -29.15
C THR A 133 0.58 5.00 -29.59
N LEU A 134 -0.75 5.12 -29.60
CA LEU A 134 -1.65 4.04 -30.09
C LEU A 134 -1.33 3.66 -31.54
N LYS A 135 -1.10 4.64 -32.41
CA LYS A 135 -0.72 4.40 -33.80
C LYS A 135 0.65 3.70 -33.94
N ALA A 136 1.62 4.07 -33.11
CA ALA A 136 2.99 3.57 -33.21
C ALA A 136 3.24 2.24 -32.50
N LYS A 137 2.57 2.01 -31.35
CA LYS A 137 2.83 0.91 -30.41
C LYS A 137 1.59 0.11 -30.04
N GLY A 138 0.40 0.58 -30.41
CA GLY A 138 -0.86 0.02 -29.92
C GLY A 138 -1.10 0.33 -28.44
N PRO A 139 -2.12 -0.32 -27.82
CA PRO A 139 -2.52 -0.08 -26.43
C PRO A 139 -1.38 -0.28 -25.41
N ASN A 140 -0.47 -1.21 -25.65
CA ASN A 140 0.65 -1.50 -24.76
C ASN A 140 1.74 -0.43 -24.71
N GLY A 141 1.69 0.57 -25.61
CA GLY A 141 2.50 1.78 -25.54
C GLY A 141 2.05 2.76 -24.46
N LEU A 142 0.85 2.58 -23.90
CA LEU A 142 0.28 3.38 -22.82
C LEU A 142 0.53 2.70 -21.48
N ALA A 143 0.78 3.50 -20.44
CA ALA A 143 0.83 3.02 -19.06
C ALA A 143 0.31 4.08 -18.08
N MET A 144 -0.26 3.61 -16.96
CA MET A 144 -0.69 4.45 -15.85
C MET A 144 -0.12 3.91 -14.55
N PHE A 145 0.36 4.81 -13.68
CA PHE A 145 0.85 4.47 -12.37
C PHE A 145 0.02 5.16 -11.29
N GLY A 146 -0.68 4.35 -10.54
CA GLY A 146 -1.65 4.79 -9.55
C GLY A 146 -1.16 4.74 -8.11
N SER A 147 -2.10 4.82 -7.19
CA SER A 147 -1.76 5.02 -5.78
C SER A 147 -2.68 4.26 -4.83
N GLY A 148 -2.11 3.76 -3.72
CA GLY A 148 -2.85 3.38 -2.52
C GLY A 148 -3.37 4.60 -1.71
N GLN A 149 -3.31 5.79 -2.27
CA GLN A 149 -3.91 7.03 -1.73
C GLN A 149 -5.02 7.60 -2.64
N TRP A 150 -5.33 6.96 -3.75
CA TRP A 150 -6.58 7.17 -4.46
C TRP A 150 -7.77 6.83 -3.54
N THR A 151 -8.89 7.47 -3.78
CA THR A 151 -10.18 6.98 -3.26
C THR A 151 -10.54 5.66 -3.97
N VAL A 152 -11.43 4.88 -3.37
CA VAL A 152 -11.90 3.60 -3.94
C VAL A 152 -12.41 3.79 -5.37
N TRP A 153 -13.25 4.80 -5.60
CA TRP A 153 -13.81 5.07 -6.93
C TRP A 153 -12.81 5.65 -7.94
N GLU A 154 -11.77 6.39 -7.51
CA GLU A 154 -10.68 6.82 -8.40
C GLU A 154 -9.89 5.62 -8.92
N GLY A 155 -9.53 4.69 -8.03
CA GLY A 155 -8.87 3.45 -8.42
C GLY A 155 -9.73 2.59 -9.34
N TYR A 156 -11.02 2.45 -9.02
CA TYR A 156 -11.96 1.70 -9.84
C TYR A 156 -12.16 2.32 -11.23
N ALA A 157 -12.34 3.63 -11.31
CA ALA A 157 -12.44 4.34 -12.58
C ALA A 157 -11.17 4.19 -13.44
N ALA A 158 -9.98 4.32 -12.82
CA ALA A 158 -8.72 4.10 -13.53
C ALA A 158 -8.59 2.67 -14.06
N ALA A 159 -9.03 1.66 -13.29
CA ALA A 159 -9.03 0.26 -13.74
C ALA A 159 -9.93 0.06 -14.97
N LYS A 160 -11.14 0.62 -14.96
CA LYS A 160 -12.06 0.58 -16.12
C LYS A 160 -11.47 1.28 -17.34
N LEU A 161 -10.93 2.51 -17.18
CA LEU A 161 -10.38 3.29 -18.29
C LEU A 161 -9.20 2.58 -18.95
N MET A 162 -8.26 2.08 -18.14
CA MET A 162 -7.06 1.45 -18.70
C MET A 162 -7.36 0.06 -19.27
N LYS A 163 -8.01 -0.81 -18.50
CA LYS A 163 -8.18 -2.23 -18.88
C LYS A 163 -9.23 -2.44 -19.96
N ALA A 164 -10.34 -1.72 -19.89
CA ALA A 164 -11.43 -1.81 -20.86
C ALA A 164 -11.40 -0.68 -21.89
N GLY A 165 -11.23 0.57 -21.45
CA GLY A 165 -11.23 1.73 -22.36
C GLY A 165 -10.05 1.68 -23.33
N PHE A 166 -8.85 1.83 -22.84
CA PHE A 166 -7.61 1.79 -23.64
C PHE A 166 -7.13 0.36 -23.95
N ARG A 167 -7.78 -0.66 -23.40
CA ARG A 167 -7.43 -2.08 -23.59
C ARG A 167 -5.98 -2.40 -23.30
N THR A 168 -5.46 -1.88 -22.19
CA THR A 168 -4.13 -2.20 -21.70
C THR A 168 -4.15 -2.52 -20.19
N ASN A 169 -3.48 -3.60 -19.81
CA ASN A 169 -3.27 -3.96 -18.41
C ASN A 169 -2.02 -3.27 -17.80
N ASN A 170 -1.41 -2.30 -18.50
CA ASN A 170 -0.29 -1.49 -18.00
C ASN A 170 -0.79 -0.42 -17.00
N LEU A 171 -1.53 -0.84 -16.02
CA LEU A 171 -1.92 -0.08 -14.83
C LEU A 171 -1.32 -0.81 -13.62
N ASP A 172 -0.54 -0.11 -12.81
CA ASP A 172 -0.03 -0.67 -11.54
C ASP A 172 0.03 0.45 -10.49
N PRO A 173 -0.27 0.19 -9.22
CA PRO A 173 -0.21 1.20 -8.19
C PRO A 173 1.12 1.14 -7.44
N ASN A 174 1.45 2.21 -6.70
CA ASN A 174 2.61 2.21 -5.80
C ASN A 174 2.51 1.19 -4.64
N ALA A 175 1.33 0.64 -4.39
CA ALA A 175 1.15 -0.50 -3.50
C ALA A 175 1.92 -1.76 -3.98
N ARG A 176 2.35 -1.80 -5.25
CA ARG A 176 3.31 -2.79 -5.77
C ARG A 176 4.62 -2.76 -5.01
N HIS A 177 5.09 -1.60 -4.61
CA HIS A 177 6.31 -1.43 -3.79
C HIS A 177 6.06 -1.61 -2.29
N CYS A 178 4.85 -1.98 -1.87
CA CYS A 178 4.42 -1.88 -0.48
C CYS A 178 3.80 -3.18 0.07
N MET A 179 2.72 -3.69 -0.56
CA MET A 179 1.88 -4.76 -0.01
C MET A 179 1.65 -5.92 -0.97
N ALA A 180 2.27 -5.92 -2.12
CA ALA A 180 2.06 -6.97 -3.11
C ALA A 180 2.46 -8.37 -2.60
N SER A 181 3.50 -8.46 -1.75
CA SER A 181 3.92 -9.72 -1.15
C SER A 181 2.90 -10.28 -0.17
N ALA A 182 2.25 -9.43 0.63
CA ALA A 182 1.16 -9.84 1.49
C ALA A 182 -0.06 -10.27 0.67
N ALA A 183 -0.45 -9.49 -0.35
CA ALA A 183 -1.55 -9.84 -1.24
C ALA A 183 -1.34 -11.22 -1.90
N ALA A 184 -0.15 -11.44 -2.48
CA ALA A 184 0.19 -12.73 -3.07
C ALA A 184 0.25 -13.87 -2.02
N GLY A 185 0.71 -13.56 -0.81
CA GLY A 185 0.77 -14.51 0.30
C GLY A 185 -0.62 -14.98 0.73
N PHE A 186 -1.56 -14.04 0.93
CA PHE A 186 -2.95 -14.37 1.27
C PHE A 186 -3.63 -15.19 0.18
N MET A 187 -3.52 -14.76 -1.08
CA MET A 187 -4.08 -15.51 -2.23
C MET A 187 -3.54 -16.93 -2.32
N ARG A 188 -2.24 -17.14 -2.13
CA ARG A 188 -1.63 -18.47 -2.20
C ARG A 188 -2.05 -19.38 -1.06
N THR A 189 -2.15 -18.84 0.15
CA THR A 189 -2.49 -19.62 1.35
C THR A 189 -3.98 -19.81 1.54
N PHE A 190 -4.81 -18.78 1.33
CA PHE A 190 -6.22 -18.79 1.67
C PHE A 190 -7.18 -18.66 0.46
N GLY A 191 -6.64 -18.39 -0.73
CA GLY A 191 -7.41 -18.21 -1.96
C GLY A 191 -8.16 -16.88 -2.07
N ILE A 192 -8.08 -16.03 -1.04
CA ILE A 192 -8.70 -14.70 -0.96
C ILE A 192 -7.76 -13.74 -0.25
N ASP A 193 -7.74 -12.50 -0.69
CA ASP A 193 -6.84 -11.48 -0.14
C ASP A 193 -7.37 -10.87 1.17
N GLU A 194 -6.54 -10.12 1.88
CA GLU A 194 -6.79 -9.38 3.12
C GLU A 194 -6.81 -10.22 4.41
N PRO A 195 -6.43 -9.61 5.56
CA PRO A 195 -6.37 -10.30 6.85
C PRO A 195 -7.71 -10.91 7.28
N MET A 196 -7.64 -12.08 7.95
CA MET A 196 -8.81 -12.72 8.52
C MET A 196 -9.23 -12.14 9.86
N GLY A 197 -8.31 -11.54 10.62
CA GLY A 197 -8.58 -10.86 11.88
C GLY A 197 -8.91 -9.37 11.71
N CYS A 198 -8.94 -8.66 12.82
CA CYS A 198 -9.18 -7.21 12.87
C CYS A 198 -8.36 -6.59 14.01
N TYR A 199 -8.41 -5.26 14.14
CA TYR A 199 -7.64 -4.57 15.20
C TYR A 199 -8.09 -4.92 16.62
N ASP A 200 -9.30 -5.44 16.78
CA ASP A 200 -9.80 -5.89 18.09
C ASP A 200 -9.06 -7.14 18.59
N ASP A 201 -8.28 -7.83 17.77
CA ASP A 201 -7.34 -8.87 18.21
C ASP A 201 -6.35 -8.36 19.26
N ILE A 202 -6.01 -7.05 19.21
CA ILE A 202 -5.06 -6.44 20.15
C ILE A 202 -5.53 -6.56 21.60
N GLU A 203 -6.83 -6.37 21.86
CA GLU A 203 -7.39 -6.45 23.21
C GLU A 203 -7.50 -7.88 23.73
N HIS A 204 -7.38 -8.89 22.85
CA HIS A 204 -7.53 -10.30 23.19
C HIS A 204 -6.22 -11.10 23.18
N ALA A 205 -5.15 -10.56 22.61
CA ALA A 205 -3.88 -11.27 22.49
C ALA A 205 -3.12 -11.35 23.82
N ASP A 206 -2.36 -12.43 24.00
CA ASP A 206 -1.42 -12.65 25.10
C ASP A 206 0.02 -12.40 24.66
N ALA A 207 0.29 -12.48 23.36
CA ALA A 207 1.58 -12.17 22.77
C ALA A 207 1.46 -11.44 21.44
N PHE A 208 2.33 -10.47 21.23
CA PHE A 208 2.53 -9.76 19.97
C PHE A 208 3.91 -10.06 19.42
N VAL A 209 3.98 -10.49 18.15
CA VAL A 209 5.25 -10.71 17.46
C VAL A 209 5.33 -9.76 16.27
N LEU A 210 6.27 -8.81 16.31
CA LEU A 210 6.46 -7.81 15.27
C LEU A 210 7.59 -8.24 14.34
N TRP A 211 7.25 -8.59 13.10
CA TRP A 211 8.17 -9.02 12.06
C TRP A 211 8.52 -7.84 11.12
N GLY A 212 9.74 -7.31 11.21
CA GLY A 212 10.18 -6.21 10.36
C GLY A 212 9.25 -4.99 10.40
N SER A 213 8.73 -4.66 11.59
CA SER A 213 7.71 -3.63 11.79
C SER A 213 8.06 -2.67 12.91
N ASN A 214 8.33 -1.40 12.56
CA ASN A 214 8.46 -0.30 13.53
C ASN A 214 7.08 0.32 13.79
N MET A 215 6.20 -0.37 14.52
CA MET A 215 4.83 0.09 14.77
C MET A 215 4.78 1.39 15.56
N ALA A 216 5.71 1.63 16.48
CA ALA A 216 5.78 2.84 17.30
C ALA A 216 5.87 4.13 16.45
N GLU A 217 6.47 4.06 15.27
CA GLU A 217 6.61 5.20 14.36
C GLU A 217 5.71 5.12 13.12
N MET A 218 5.42 3.91 12.61
CA MET A 218 4.73 3.70 11.34
C MET A 218 3.21 3.51 11.48
N HIS A 219 2.76 2.92 12.61
CA HIS A 219 1.35 2.73 12.98
C HIS A 219 1.12 3.13 14.44
N PRO A 220 1.41 4.41 14.83
CA PRO A 220 1.51 4.80 16.25
C PRO A 220 0.24 4.54 17.04
N ILE A 221 -0.94 4.66 16.44
CA ILE A 221 -2.21 4.47 17.15
C ILE A 221 -2.46 3.00 17.48
N LEU A 222 -2.13 2.08 16.57
CA LEU A 222 -2.19 0.65 16.90
C LEU A 222 -1.13 0.28 17.95
N TRP A 223 0.04 0.90 17.90
CA TRP A 223 1.08 0.75 18.90
C TRP A 223 0.62 1.23 20.28
N THR A 224 -0.14 2.31 20.35
CA THR A 224 -0.75 2.79 21.62
C THR A 224 -1.68 1.72 22.19
N ARG A 225 -2.54 1.08 21.37
CA ARG A 225 -3.43 -0.01 21.84
C ARG A 225 -2.63 -1.21 22.34
N ILE A 226 -1.52 -1.61 21.69
CA ILE A 226 -0.61 -2.66 22.18
C ILE A 226 0.02 -2.25 23.50
N THR A 227 0.45 -0.98 23.64
CA THR A 227 1.02 -0.45 24.88
C THR A 227 0.02 -0.50 26.02
N ASP A 228 -1.22 -0.06 25.78
CA ASP A 228 -2.30 -0.12 26.77
C ASP A 228 -2.59 -1.56 27.20
N ARG A 229 -2.67 -2.50 26.24
CA ARG A 229 -2.86 -3.93 26.53
C ARG A 229 -1.72 -4.50 27.37
N LYS A 230 -0.47 -4.16 27.05
CA LYS A 230 0.74 -4.60 27.78
C LYS A 230 0.79 -4.02 29.19
N LEU A 231 0.50 -2.73 29.35
CA LEU A 231 0.56 -2.07 30.66
C LEU A 231 -0.58 -2.48 31.57
N SER A 232 -1.76 -2.75 31.03
CA SER A 232 -2.93 -3.21 31.81
C SER A 232 -2.85 -4.71 32.16
N ASN A 233 -2.05 -5.50 31.44
CA ASN A 233 -1.86 -6.93 31.71
C ASN A 233 -0.37 -7.31 31.60
N LYS A 234 0.29 -7.47 32.75
CA LYS A 234 1.72 -7.80 32.84
C LYS A 234 2.09 -9.17 32.24
N GLY A 235 1.14 -10.06 32.04
CA GLY A 235 1.34 -11.36 31.38
C GLY A 235 1.51 -11.27 29.86
N VAL A 236 1.11 -10.16 29.24
CA VAL A 236 1.24 -9.96 27.80
C VAL A 236 2.70 -9.81 27.41
N ARG A 237 3.12 -10.52 26.38
CA ARG A 237 4.52 -10.53 25.86
C ARG A 237 4.59 -9.79 24.53
N VAL A 238 5.71 -9.08 24.31
CA VAL A 238 6.02 -8.38 23.05
C VAL A 238 7.38 -8.83 22.53
N ALA A 239 7.40 -9.50 21.40
CA ALA A 239 8.62 -9.85 20.66
C ALA A 239 8.77 -8.90 19.47
N VAL A 240 9.97 -8.33 19.31
CA VAL A 240 10.28 -7.44 18.19
C VAL A 240 11.49 -7.96 17.42
N LEU A 241 11.27 -8.26 16.14
CA LEU A 241 12.29 -8.78 15.22
C LEU A 241 12.53 -7.78 14.07
N SER A 242 13.76 -7.31 13.93
CA SER A 242 14.17 -6.41 12.84
C SER A 242 15.67 -6.56 12.57
N THR A 243 16.15 -5.91 11.53
CA THR A 243 17.59 -5.86 11.20
C THR A 243 18.34 -4.75 11.95
N PHE A 244 17.63 -3.89 12.69
CA PHE A 244 18.19 -2.87 13.57
C PHE A 244 17.20 -2.48 14.68
N GLU A 245 17.72 -1.94 15.80
CA GLU A 245 16.91 -1.47 16.91
C GLU A 245 16.23 -0.14 16.58
N HIS A 246 14.93 -0.06 16.88
CA HIS A 246 14.07 1.12 16.68
C HIS A 246 13.06 1.28 17.83
N ARG A 247 12.24 2.33 17.84
CA ARG A 247 11.38 2.68 18.97
C ARG A 247 10.46 1.57 19.48
N SER A 248 10.02 0.65 18.64
CA SER A 248 9.17 -0.46 19.13
C SER A 248 9.92 -1.41 20.07
N TYR A 249 11.26 -1.38 20.09
CA TYR A 249 12.06 -2.16 21.04
C TYR A 249 11.97 -1.68 22.49
N GLU A 250 11.53 -0.43 22.71
CA GLU A 250 11.34 0.14 24.07
C GLU A 250 10.29 -0.64 24.90
N LEU A 251 9.37 -1.36 24.25
CA LEU A 251 8.35 -2.17 24.90
C LEU A 251 8.62 -3.68 24.80
N ALA A 252 9.70 -4.11 24.15
CA ALA A 252 9.96 -5.50 23.85
C ALA A 252 10.43 -6.30 25.06
N ASP A 253 9.74 -7.39 25.39
CA ASP A 253 10.22 -8.43 26.32
C ASP A 253 11.27 -9.32 25.63
N LEU A 254 11.12 -9.54 24.33
CA LEU A 254 11.99 -10.39 23.51
C LEU A 254 12.53 -9.59 22.31
N PRO A 255 13.57 -8.77 22.51
CA PRO A 255 14.22 -8.02 21.45
C PRO A 255 15.18 -8.91 20.66
N MET A 256 15.04 -8.94 19.32
CA MET A 256 15.89 -9.75 18.43
C MET A 256 16.31 -8.93 17.21
N ILE A 257 17.63 -8.87 16.97
CA ILE A 257 18.24 -8.32 15.75
C ILE A 257 18.76 -9.49 14.94
N PHE A 258 18.41 -9.57 13.65
CA PHE A 258 18.80 -10.67 12.79
C PHE A 258 19.46 -10.17 11.49
N THR A 259 20.32 -11.00 10.91
CA THR A 259 20.93 -10.73 9.60
C THR A 259 19.86 -10.62 8.53
N PRO A 260 19.91 -9.59 7.64
CA PRO A 260 18.90 -9.40 6.61
C PRO A 260 18.54 -10.68 5.81
N GLN A 261 17.25 -10.94 5.60
CA GLN A 261 16.66 -12.08 4.90
C GLN A 261 16.67 -13.43 5.65
N THR A 262 17.24 -13.52 6.83
CA THR A 262 17.27 -14.77 7.62
C THR A 262 15.98 -15.03 8.41
N ASP A 263 15.01 -14.13 8.34
CA ASP A 263 13.63 -14.31 8.81
C ASP A 263 12.98 -15.59 8.21
N LEU A 264 13.26 -15.93 6.96
CA LEU A 264 12.83 -17.19 6.32
C LEU A 264 13.33 -18.43 7.11
N ALA A 265 14.60 -18.42 7.54
CA ALA A 265 15.18 -19.52 8.32
C ALA A 265 14.58 -19.56 9.75
N ILE A 266 14.35 -18.39 10.37
CA ILE A 266 13.74 -18.29 11.69
C ILE A 266 12.32 -18.84 11.67
N LEU A 267 11.51 -18.52 10.65
CA LEU A 267 10.15 -19.02 10.50
C LEU A 267 10.11 -20.54 10.29
N ASN A 268 11.01 -21.09 9.48
CA ASN A 268 11.14 -22.54 9.31
C ASN A 268 11.59 -23.24 10.61
N PHE A 269 12.49 -22.60 11.39
CA PHE A 269 12.87 -23.10 12.71
C PHE A 269 11.66 -23.15 13.67
N ILE A 270 10.81 -22.12 13.70
CA ILE A 270 9.61 -22.13 14.54
C ILE A 270 8.69 -23.29 14.14
N ALA A 271 8.48 -23.51 12.85
CA ALA A 271 7.71 -24.65 12.34
C ALA A 271 8.32 -26.01 12.79
N ASN A 272 9.64 -26.15 12.65
CA ASN A 272 10.36 -27.32 13.11
C ASN A 272 10.20 -27.54 14.63
N TYR A 273 10.37 -26.48 15.44
CA TYR A 273 10.19 -26.53 16.89
C TYR A 273 8.81 -27.02 17.30
N ILE A 274 7.76 -26.45 16.69
CA ILE A 274 6.35 -26.83 16.93
C ILE A 274 6.16 -28.34 16.65
N ILE A 275 6.71 -28.83 15.56
CA ILE A 275 6.59 -30.23 15.14
C ILE A 275 7.38 -31.16 16.08
N GLN A 276 8.64 -30.85 16.36
CA GLN A 276 9.53 -31.70 17.16
C GLN A 276 9.06 -31.82 18.63
N ASN A 277 8.40 -30.78 19.13
CA ASN A 277 7.88 -30.77 20.51
C ASN A 277 6.42 -31.23 20.61
N GLY A 278 5.83 -31.81 19.53
CA GLY A 278 4.46 -32.33 19.56
C GLY A 278 3.38 -31.26 19.79
N LYS A 279 3.65 -30.02 19.38
CA LYS A 279 2.76 -28.86 19.61
C LYS A 279 1.87 -28.52 18.40
N VAL A 280 1.82 -29.38 17.40
CA VAL A 280 0.92 -29.25 16.25
C VAL A 280 -0.52 -29.48 16.71
N ASN A 281 -1.43 -28.59 16.34
CA ASN A 281 -2.86 -28.83 16.46
C ASN A 281 -3.32 -29.79 15.35
N GLN A 282 -3.09 -31.11 15.56
CA GLN A 282 -3.29 -32.13 14.55
C GLN A 282 -4.73 -32.15 14.02
N ALA A 283 -5.73 -32.04 14.88
CA ALA A 283 -7.14 -32.04 14.49
C ALA A 283 -7.47 -30.85 13.55
N PHE A 284 -6.89 -29.68 13.80
CA PHE A 284 -7.05 -28.53 12.93
C PHE A 284 -6.34 -28.73 11.59
N VAL A 285 -5.10 -29.22 11.61
CA VAL A 285 -4.29 -29.48 10.40
C VAL A 285 -4.97 -30.50 9.48
N ASP A 286 -5.41 -31.65 10.00
CA ASP A 286 -6.06 -32.71 9.21
C ASP A 286 -7.34 -32.20 8.51
N ARG A 287 -8.11 -31.39 9.22
CA ARG A 287 -9.38 -30.86 8.71
C ARG A 287 -9.20 -29.70 7.71
N ASN A 288 -8.27 -28.76 7.98
CA ASN A 288 -8.28 -27.44 7.37
C ASN A 288 -7.05 -27.12 6.51
N VAL A 289 -6.07 -28.05 6.38
CA VAL A 289 -4.78 -27.70 5.75
C VAL A 289 -4.38 -28.72 4.68
N ASN A 290 -3.86 -28.20 3.59
CA ASN A 290 -3.10 -28.94 2.57
C ASN A 290 -1.62 -28.53 2.61
N PHE A 291 -0.72 -29.42 2.23
CA PHE A 291 0.71 -29.16 2.16
C PHE A 291 1.17 -29.15 0.70
N LYS A 292 2.01 -28.17 0.35
CA LYS A 292 2.56 -28.03 -1.01
C LYS A 292 4.04 -27.63 -0.97
N LYS A 293 4.79 -28.02 -2.00
CA LYS A 293 6.08 -27.43 -2.36
C LYS A 293 5.93 -26.60 -3.63
N SER A 294 6.72 -25.55 -3.77
CA SER A 294 6.76 -24.67 -4.96
C SER A 294 8.13 -24.71 -5.61
N ALA A 295 8.23 -24.23 -6.85
CA ALA A 295 9.52 -23.97 -7.48
C ALA A 295 10.35 -23.01 -6.61
N THR A 296 11.63 -23.29 -6.43
CA THR A 296 12.55 -22.54 -5.58
C THR A 296 13.55 -21.71 -6.37
N ASP A 297 13.93 -22.15 -7.56
CA ASP A 297 14.76 -21.39 -8.50
C ASP A 297 13.91 -20.41 -9.30
N ILE A 298 13.57 -19.29 -8.66
CA ILE A 298 12.63 -18.29 -9.20
C ILE A 298 13.29 -16.94 -9.52
N GLY A 299 14.63 -16.83 -9.39
CA GLY A 299 15.38 -15.60 -9.63
C GLY A 299 15.10 -14.49 -8.62
N TYR A 300 15.39 -13.27 -9.01
CA TYR A 300 15.31 -12.06 -8.16
C TYR A 300 14.55 -10.90 -8.83
N GLY A 301 13.84 -11.17 -9.92
CA GLY A 301 13.07 -10.17 -10.66
C GLY A 301 13.91 -9.05 -11.27
N LEU A 302 15.19 -9.29 -11.50
CA LEU A 302 16.11 -8.39 -12.20
C LEU A 302 15.91 -8.47 -13.73
N ARG A 303 16.68 -7.71 -14.52
CA ARG A 303 16.65 -7.85 -15.96
C ARG A 303 17.14 -9.25 -16.39
N PRO A 304 16.58 -9.83 -17.45
CA PRO A 304 16.97 -11.17 -17.94
C PRO A 304 18.46 -11.32 -18.27
N THR A 305 19.14 -10.21 -18.56
CA THR A 305 20.59 -10.16 -18.84
C THR A 305 21.46 -10.17 -17.60
N HIS A 306 20.87 -10.01 -16.41
CA HIS A 306 21.60 -10.00 -15.16
C HIS A 306 22.06 -11.41 -14.79
N ALA A 307 23.28 -11.56 -14.27
CA ALA A 307 23.88 -12.85 -13.96
C ALA A 307 23.02 -13.74 -13.04
N LEU A 308 22.33 -13.12 -12.05
CA LEU A 308 21.43 -13.83 -11.12
C LEU A 308 20.11 -14.31 -11.74
N GLU A 309 19.77 -13.87 -12.95
CA GLU A 309 18.53 -14.26 -13.66
C GLU A 309 18.79 -15.27 -14.79
N LYS A 310 20.07 -15.52 -15.13
CA LYS A 310 20.44 -16.28 -16.33
C LYS A 310 19.84 -17.69 -16.35
N ASP A 311 19.88 -18.37 -15.21
CA ASP A 311 19.41 -19.74 -15.05
C ASP A 311 18.10 -19.87 -14.27
N ALA A 312 17.47 -18.70 -13.91
CA ALA A 312 16.26 -18.69 -13.11
C ALA A 312 15.02 -19.15 -13.93
N THR A 313 14.14 -19.92 -13.29
CA THR A 313 12.89 -20.40 -13.89
C THR A 313 11.82 -19.32 -14.03
N SER A 314 11.98 -18.19 -13.31
CA SER A 314 11.11 -17.00 -13.40
C SER A 314 11.88 -15.72 -13.13
N ASN A 315 11.75 -14.78 -14.03
CA ASN A 315 12.16 -13.39 -13.78
C ASN A 315 10.94 -12.46 -13.80
N GLY A 316 11.00 -11.35 -13.10
CA GLY A 316 9.89 -10.42 -13.01
C GLY A 316 9.60 -9.62 -14.27
N TYR A 317 10.32 -9.83 -15.35
CA TYR A 317 10.18 -9.13 -16.61
C TYR A 317 9.74 -10.10 -17.72
N PRO A 318 8.70 -9.79 -18.50
CA PRO A 318 8.34 -10.62 -19.64
C PRO A 318 9.53 -10.77 -20.58
N GLY A 319 9.85 -12.00 -21.01
CA GLY A 319 10.87 -12.24 -22.02
C GLY A 319 10.59 -11.44 -23.29
N ALA A 320 11.54 -11.39 -24.19
CA ALA A 320 11.38 -10.72 -25.49
C ALA A 320 10.18 -11.23 -26.31
N ASP A 321 9.74 -12.45 -26.03
CA ASP A 321 8.53 -13.10 -26.57
C ASP A 321 7.26 -12.79 -25.79
N GLY A 322 7.33 -11.94 -24.74
CA GLY A 322 6.21 -11.57 -23.88
C GLY A 322 5.74 -12.68 -22.94
N LYS A 323 6.40 -13.83 -22.90
CA LYS A 323 6.06 -14.94 -22.00
C LYS A 323 6.88 -14.83 -20.71
N PRO A 324 6.26 -15.03 -19.52
CA PRO A 324 7.02 -15.20 -18.30
C PRO A 324 7.93 -16.42 -18.43
N LYS A 325 9.20 -16.27 -18.09
CA LYS A 325 10.09 -17.42 -17.95
C LYS A 325 9.81 -18.08 -16.61
N GLY A 326 9.41 -19.35 -16.65
CA GLY A 326 9.09 -20.17 -15.49
C GLY A 326 7.72 -19.90 -14.88
N ASP A 327 7.21 -20.89 -14.21
CA ASP A 327 5.89 -20.87 -13.57
C ASP A 327 6.05 -20.76 -12.05
N THR A 328 6.03 -19.52 -11.56
CA THR A 328 6.05 -19.22 -10.11
C THR A 328 4.78 -19.69 -9.40
N GLY A 329 3.74 -20.06 -10.15
CA GLY A 329 2.46 -20.56 -9.63
C GLY A 329 2.42 -22.07 -9.47
N LYS A 330 3.32 -22.83 -10.12
CA LYS A 330 3.36 -24.28 -9.97
C LYS A 330 3.71 -24.69 -8.55
N SER A 331 2.82 -25.45 -7.95
CA SER A 331 3.02 -26.11 -6.67
C SER A 331 2.51 -27.54 -6.74
N GLU A 332 3.28 -28.46 -6.14
CA GLU A 332 2.91 -29.87 -6.01
C GLU A 332 2.38 -30.13 -4.60
N GLY A 333 1.36 -31.00 -4.49
CA GLY A 333 0.95 -31.55 -3.21
C GLY A 333 2.06 -32.40 -2.59
N ILE A 334 2.28 -32.26 -1.30
CA ILE A 334 3.18 -33.10 -0.50
C ILE A 334 2.43 -33.57 0.74
N THR A 335 2.94 -34.63 1.38
CA THR A 335 2.42 -35.14 2.65
C THR A 335 2.92 -34.27 3.83
N PHE A 336 2.25 -34.39 4.98
CA PHE A 336 2.75 -33.79 6.22
C PHE A 336 4.12 -34.34 6.63
N ASP A 337 4.39 -35.66 6.40
CA ASP A 337 5.68 -36.25 6.70
C ASP A 337 6.80 -35.71 5.80
N GLU A 338 6.54 -35.43 4.55
CA GLU A 338 7.51 -34.74 3.67
C GLU A 338 7.77 -33.31 4.16
N TYR A 339 6.74 -32.59 4.62
CA TYR A 339 6.92 -31.25 5.22
C TYR A 339 7.77 -31.29 6.50
N LYS A 340 7.52 -32.29 7.39
CA LYS A 340 8.35 -32.51 8.58
C LYS A 340 9.82 -32.74 8.24
N LYS A 341 10.10 -33.57 7.23
CA LYS A 341 11.46 -33.84 6.74
C LYS A 341 12.11 -32.54 6.21
N PHE A 342 11.34 -31.74 5.48
CA PHE A 342 11.82 -30.47 4.93
C PHE A 342 12.24 -29.48 6.04
N VAL A 343 11.43 -29.28 7.06
CA VAL A 343 11.75 -28.31 8.13
C VAL A 343 12.81 -28.82 9.12
N ALA A 344 13.04 -30.14 9.20
CA ALA A 344 13.96 -30.77 10.17
C ALA A 344 15.41 -30.24 10.06
N GLU A 345 15.82 -29.73 8.90
CA GLU A 345 17.14 -29.13 8.70
C GLU A 345 17.34 -27.78 9.40
N TYR A 346 16.24 -27.10 9.77
CA TYR A 346 16.26 -25.79 10.43
C TYR A 346 16.34 -25.95 11.96
N THR A 347 17.51 -26.42 12.45
CA THR A 347 17.76 -26.53 13.89
C THR A 347 18.08 -25.17 14.51
N ALA A 348 17.92 -25.06 15.83
CA ALA A 348 18.22 -23.82 16.56
C ALA A 348 19.66 -23.35 16.33
N GLU A 349 20.64 -24.27 16.35
CA GLU A 349 22.06 -23.98 16.17
C GLU A 349 22.35 -23.48 14.74
N LYS A 350 21.80 -24.16 13.72
CA LYS A 350 21.97 -23.77 12.32
C LYS A 350 21.38 -22.36 12.08
N VAL A 351 20.17 -22.12 12.59
CA VAL A 351 19.46 -20.85 12.39
C VAL A 351 20.12 -19.74 13.22
N SER A 352 20.58 -20.03 14.43
CA SER A 352 21.34 -19.06 15.24
C SER A 352 22.63 -18.62 14.52
N LYS A 353 23.39 -19.56 13.96
CA LYS A 353 24.60 -19.27 13.17
C LYS A 353 24.32 -18.39 11.95
N LEU A 354 23.19 -18.65 11.26
CA LEU A 354 22.80 -17.94 10.04
C LEU A 354 22.27 -16.54 10.35
N SER A 355 21.41 -16.43 11.36
CA SER A 355 20.68 -15.20 11.69
C SER A 355 21.42 -14.27 12.66
N GLY A 356 22.36 -14.80 13.42
CA GLY A 356 23.00 -14.09 14.54
C GLY A 356 22.14 -14.01 15.81
N VAL A 357 20.92 -14.60 15.81
CA VAL A 357 20.05 -14.61 16.98
C VAL A 357 20.44 -15.75 17.91
N PRO A 358 20.65 -15.51 19.23
CA PRO A 358 21.00 -16.56 20.18
C PRO A 358 19.95 -17.68 20.26
N VAL A 359 20.38 -18.94 20.39
CA VAL A 359 19.50 -20.12 20.47
C VAL A 359 18.42 -19.97 21.54
N VAL A 360 18.76 -19.42 22.71
CA VAL A 360 17.78 -19.23 23.78
C VAL A 360 16.63 -18.32 23.36
N LYS A 361 16.91 -17.23 22.63
CA LYS A 361 15.89 -16.32 22.13
C LYS A 361 15.05 -16.94 21.01
N LEU A 362 15.66 -17.75 20.15
CA LEU A 362 14.93 -18.50 19.12
C LEU A 362 13.93 -19.46 19.78
N ASN A 363 14.34 -20.20 20.82
CA ASN A 363 13.46 -21.11 21.54
C ASN A 363 12.33 -20.35 22.28
N GLU A 364 12.64 -19.24 22.95
CA GLU A 364 11.59 -18.39 23.58
C GLU A 364 10.56 -17.88 22.55
N LEU A 365 11.00 -17.45 21.37
CA LEU A 365 10.10 -17.05 20.28
C LEU A 365 9.22 -18.19 19.82
N ALA A 366 9.81 -19.38 19.59
CA ALA A 366 9.07 -20.54 19.14
C ALA A 366 8.03 -20.99 20.16
N GLU A 367 8.34 -20.89 21.46
CA GLU A 367 7.41 -21.27 22.54
C GLU A 367 6.17 -20.36 22.59
N LEU A 368 6.28 -19.05 22.23
CA LEU A 368 5.09 -18.19 22.15
C LEU A 368 4.05 -18.73 21.15
N TYR A 369 4.51 -19.32 20.05
CA TYR A 369 3.62 -19.95 19.08
C TYR A 369 3.19 -21.37 19.49
N ALA A 370 4.09 -22.12 20.11
CA ALA A 370 3.90 -23.54 20.45
C ALA A 370 2.96 -23.75 21.64
N ASP A 371 2.96 -22.86 22.63
CA ASP A 371 2.08 -23.00 23.81
C ASP A 371 0.61 -22.78 23.41
N PRO A 372 -0.27 -23.80 23.55
CA PRO A 372 -1.69 -23.68 23.16
C PRO A 372 -2.48 -22.68 24.01
N LYS A 373 -1.94 -22.26 25.16
CA LYS A 373 -2.61 -21.30 26.07
C LYS A 373 -2.36 -19.85 25.69
N ILE A 374 -1.31 -19.57 24.90
CA ILE A 374 -0.92 -18.22 24.50
C ILE A 374 -1.63 -17.86 23.19
N LYS A 375 -2.40 -16.79 23.19
CA LYS A 375 -2.96 -16.20 21.96
C LYS A 375 -1.92 -15.27 21.34
N VAL A 376 -1.64 -15.46 20.05
CA VAL A 376 -0.56 -14.76 19.35
C VAL A 376 -1.08 -13.97 18.15
N VAL A 377 -0.77 -12.68 18.12
CA VAL A 377 -0.92 -11.85 16.93
C VAL A 377 0.44 -11.56 16.34
N SER A 378 0.64 -11.96 15.09
CA SER A 378 1.84 -11.60 14.31
C SER A 378 1.55 -10.38 13.48
N PHE A 379 2.26 -9.27 13.71
CA PHE A 379 2.18 -8.07 12.89
C PHE A 379 3.44 -7.89 12.04
N TRP A 380 3.25 -7.56 10.77
CA TRP A 380 4.37 -7.19 9.90
C TRP A 380 4.05 -6.03 8.96
N THR A 381 5.13 -5.40 8.46
CA THR A 381 5.06 -4.34 7.49
C THR A 381 6.13 -4.54 6.38
N MET A 382 6.75 -3.46 5.95
CA MET A 382 7.65 -3.44 4.80
C MET A 382 8.99 -4.16 5.02
N GLY A 383 9.45 -4.34 6.25
CA GLY A 383 10.64 -5.14 6.53
C GLY A 383 10.49 -6.61 6.13
N PHE A 384 9.26 -7.10 6.14
CA PHE A 384 8.87 -8.46 5.77
C PHE A 384 8.42 -8.57 4.30
N ASN A 385 7.70 -7.55 3.80
CA ASN A 385 7.15 -7.55 2.46
C ASN A 385 8.16 -7.14 1.38
N GLN A 386 8.96 -6.07 1.64
CA GLN A 386 9.91 -5.50 0.68
C GLN A 386 11.22 -6.31 0.62
N HIS A 387 11.13 -7.51 0.09
CA HIS A 387 12.22 -8.45 0.01
C HIS A 387 12.05 -9.44 -1.15
N THR A 388 13.13 -9.90 -1.76
CA THR A 388 13.08 -10.78 -2.94
C THR A 388 12.36 -12.12 -2.69
N ARG A 389 12.08 -12.46 -1.44
CA ARG A 389 11.27 -13.61 -1.01
C ARG A 389 10.11 -13.19 -0.11
N GLY A 390 9.60 -11.95 -0.27
CA GLY A 390 8.54 -11.39 0.59
C GLY A 390 7.25 -12.24 0.58
N THR A 391 6.84 -12.77 -0.57
CA THR A 391 5.69 -13.70 -0.63
C THR A 391 5.94 -14.95 0.19
N TRP A 392 7.15 -15.51 0.15
CA TRP A 392 7.51 -16.69 0.95
C TRP A 392 7.51 -16.37 2.44
N ALA A 393 8.05 -15.22 2.85
CA ALA A 393 8.03 -14.80 4.25
C ALA A 393 6.60 -14.75 4.79
N ASN A 394 5.66 -14.19 4.02
CA ASN A 394 4.24 -14.19 4.36
C ASN A 394 3.69 -15.63 4.49
N ASN A 395 3.92 -16.51 3.49
CA ASN A 395 3.47 -17.89 3.54
C ASN A 395 4.04 -18.63 4.76
N LEU A 396 5.33 -18.44 5.10
CA LEU A 396 5.96 -19.08 6.26
C LEU A 396 5.38 -18.57 7.59
N CYS A 397 5.00 -17.31 7.69
CA CYS A 397 4.28 -16.78 8.85
C CYS A 397 2.90 -17.45 8.99
N TYR A 398 2.18 -17.62 7.87
CA TYR A 398 0.89 -18.35 7.92
C TYR A 398 1.08 -19.82 8.30
N ASN A 399 2.16 -20.48 7.86
CA ASN A 399 2.45 -21.86 8.21
C ASN A 399 2.46 -22.10 9.72
N ILE A 400 3.13 -21.23 10.49
CA ILE A 400 3.22 -21.38 11.95
C ILE A 400 1.87 -21.15 12.67
N HIS A 401 1.05 -20.23 12.18
CA HIS A 401 -0.31 -20.04 12.65
C HIS A 401 -1.23 -21.22 12.32
N LEU A 402 -1.10 -21.77 11.10
CA LEU A 402 -1.88 -22.92 10.64
C LEU A 402 -1.49 -24.22 11.38
N LEU A 403 -0.19 -24.47 11.62
CA LEU A 403 0.26 -25.65 12.39
C LEU A 403 -0.31 -25.67 13.81
N THR A 404 -0.48 -24.52 14.42
CA THR A 404 -0.99 -24.40 15.81
C THR A 404 -2.49 -24.11 15.89
N GLY A 405 -3.15 -23.86 14.75
CA GLY A 405 -4.57 -23.48 14.71
C GLY A 405 -4.87 -22.10 15.27
N LYS A 406 -3.84 -21.25 15.49
CA LYS A 406 -3.97 -19.89 16.04
C LYS A 406 -4.35 -18.88 14.96
N ILE A 407 -5.58 -18.98 14.48
CA ILE A 407 -6.05 -18.22 13.31
C ILE A 407 -7.56 -18.00 13.35
N SER A 408 -7.99 -16.87 12.81
CA SER A 408 -9.42 -16.53 12.64
C SER A 408 -10.23 -16.54 13.93
N GLU A 409 -9.64 -16.15 15.05
CA GLU A 409 -10.32 -16.04 16.33
C GLU A 409 -9.76 -14.88 17.17
N PRO A 410 -10.51 -14.35 18.15
CA PRO A 410 -10.07 -13.22 18.94
C PRO A 410 -8.70 -13.41 19.58
N GLY A 411 -7.72 -12.56 19.19
CA GLY A 411 -6.36 -12.56 19.70
C GLY A 411 -5.40 -13.56 19.02
N ASN A 412 -5.86 -14.29 17.99
CA ASN A 412 -5.05 -15.22 17.21
C ASN A 412 -5.12 -14.88 15.71
N SER A 413 -4.15 -14.13 15.21
CA SER A 413 -4.16 -13.70 13.80
C SER A 413 -2.76 -13.38 13.25
N PRO A 414 -2.41 -13.88 12.07
CA PRO A 414 -1.37 -13.29 11.25
C PRO A 414 -1.92 -12.03 10.56
N PHE A 415 -1.30 -10.86 10.78
CA PHE A 415 -1.85 -9.58 10.39
C PHE A 415 -0.85 -8.70 9.63
N SER A 416 -1.10 -8.48 8.35
CA SER A 416 -0.35 -7.56 7.51
C SER A 416 -0.80 -6.12 7.72
N LEU A 417 0.10 -5.25 8.18
CA LEU A 417 -0.19 -3.83 8.40
C LEU A 417 0.09 -3.01 7.15
N THR A 418 -0.96 -2.58 6.48
CA THR A 418 -0.87 -1.77 5.27
C THR A 418 -0.26 -0.40 5.55
N GLY A 419 0.70 0.01 4.72
CA GLY A 419 1.41 1.28 4.88
C GLY A 419 0.59 2.50 4.47
N GLN A 420 -0.19 2.42 3.38
CA GLN A 420 -0.97 3.53 2.82
C GLN A 420 -2.45 3.42 3.20
N PRO A 421 -3.19 4.56 3.25
CA PRO A 421 -4.53 4.60 3.85
C PRO A 421 -5.57 3.79 3.07
N SER A 422 -5.39 3.61 1.77
CA SER A 422 -6.33 2.88 0.91
C SER A 422 -5.65 1.88 -0.02
N ALA A 423 -4.46 1.36 0.33
CA ALA A 423 -3.84 0.34 -0.52
C ALA A 423 -4.66 -0.96 -0.55
N CYS A 424 -5.42 -1.26 0.49
CA CYS A 424 -6.45 -2.30 0.47
C CYS A 424 -7.57 -1.92 -0.50
N GLY A 425 -8.30 -0.84 -0.25
CA GLY A 425 -9.45 -0.43 -1.05
C GLY A 425 -9.15 -0.17 -2.53
N THR A 426 -7.97 0.37 -2.87
CA THR A 426 -7.66 0.75 -4.26
C THR A 426 -6.83 -0.27 -5.03
N ALA A 427 -5.78 -0.82 -4.42
CA ALA A 427 -4.87 -1.71 -5.14
C ALA A 427 -5.35 -3.15 -5.13
N ARG A 428 -5.81 -3.61 -3.97
CA ARG A 428 -6.16 -5.02 -3.73
C ARG A 428 -7.62 -5.27 -4.09
N GLU A 429 -8.56 -4.51 -3.54
CA GLU A 429 -10.01 -4.74 -3.70
C GLU A 429 -10.55 -4.33 -5.07
N VAL A 430 -10.25 -3.11 -5.56
CA VAL A 430 -10.75 -2.66 -6.89
C VAL A 430 -9.88 -3.11 -8.06
N GLY A 431 -8.76 -3.77 -7.80
CA GLY A 431 -7.99 -4.46 -8.83
C GLY A 431 -7.10 -3.57 -9.71
N THR A 432 -6.44 -2.54 -9.15
CA THR A 432 -5.53 -1.70 -9.94
C THR A 432 -4.15 -2.33 -10.22
N PHE A 433 -3.80 -3.47 -9.64
CA PHE A 433 -2.62 -4.22 -10.06
C PHE A 433 -2.73 -4.69 -11.51
N SER A 434 -1.59 -4.73 -12.22
CA SER A 434 -1.53 -5.09 -13.65
C SER A 434 -2.12 -6.48 -13.98
N HIS A 435 -2.19 -7.38 -13.02
CA HIS A 435 -2.76 -8.71 -13.17
C HIS A 435 -4.19 -8.86 -12.63
N ARG A 436 -4.72 -7.84 -11.92
CA ARG A 436 -5.98 -7.93 -11.19
C ARG A 436 -7.17 -7.31 -11.92
N LEU A 437 -8.34 -7.78 -11.55
CA LEU A 437 -9.68 -7.23 -11.75
C LEU A 437 -10.31 -7.04 -10.36
N PRO A 438 -11.48 -6.38 -10.22
CA PRO A 438 -12.11 -6.19 -8.91
C PRO A 438 -12.41 -7.50 -8.17
N ALA A 439 -12.49 -7.44 -6.83
CA ALA A 439 -12.84 -8.55 -5.94
C ALA A 439 -11.98 -9.81 -6.15
N ASP A 440 -10.65 -9.65 -6.12
CA ASP A 440 -9.64 -10.73 -6.26
C ASP A 440 -9.61 -11.46 -7.61
N MET A 441 -10.39 -11.01 -8.59
CA MET A 441 -10.34 -11.57 -9.94
C MET A 441 -9.03 -11.22 -10.64
N VAL A 442 -8.69 -11.99 -11.68
CA VAL A 442 -7.43 -11.83 -12.43
C VAL A 442 -7.67 -11.82 -13.94
N VAL A 443 -6.88 -11.01 -14.65
CA VAL A 443 -7.02 -10.85 -16.11
C VAL A 443 -6.68 -12.11 -16.90
N THR A 444 -5.90 -13.03 -16.34
CA THR A 444 -5.52 -14.29 -17.00
C THR A 444 -6.64 -15.36 -17.00
N ASN A 445 -7.64 -15.20 -16.12
CA ASN A 445 -8.78 -16.12 -16.07
C ASN A 445 -9.89 -15.65 -17.03
N PRO A 446 -10.31 -16.45 -18.03
CA PRO A 446 -11.35 -16.07 -18.98
C PRO A 446 -12.70 -15.82 -18.31
N ASP A 447 -13.09 -16.60 -17.30
CA ASP A 447 -14.37 -16.44 -16.61
C ASP A 447 -14.41 -15.11 -15.82
N HIS A 448 -13.27 -14.70 -15.23
CA HIS A 448 -13.16 -13.42 -14.53
C HIS A 448 -13.26 -12.22 -15.49
N ARG A 449 -12.65 -12.31 -16.68
CA ARG A 449 -12.79 -11.26 -17.70
C ARG A 449 -14.23 -11.17 -18.19
N LYS A 450 -14.82 -12.31 -18.55
CA LYS A 450 -16.20 -12.39 -19.00
C LYS A 450 -17.18 -11.77 -17.97
N HIS A 451 -17.07 -12.16 -16.70
CA HIS A 451 -17.87 -11.60 -15.62
C HIS A 451 -17.70 -10.08 -15.49
N SER A 452 -16.45 -9.58 -15.58
CA SER A 452 -16.18 -8.14 -15.53
C SER A 452 -16.75 -7.38 -16.73
N GLU A 453 -16.63 -7.96 -17.93
CA GLU A 453 -17.17 -7.38 -19.16
C GLU A 453 -18.71 -7.33 -19.13
N GLU A 454 -19.36 -8.37 -18.64
CA GLU A 454 -20.82 -8.43 -18.45
C GLU A 454 -21.29 -7.36 -17.46
N LEU A 455 -20.66 -7.23 -16.28
CA LEU A 455 -21.00 -6.19 -15.30
C LEU A 455 -20.78 -4.77 -15.84
N TRP A 456 -19.78 -4.57 -16.66
CA TRP A 456 -19.50 -3.27 -17.28
C TRP A 456 -20.31 -3.01 -18.55
N GLY A 457 -21.12 -3.98 -18.99
CA GLY A 457 -21.94 -3.88 -20.20
C GLY A 457 -21.13 -3.84 -21.50
N LEU A 458 -19.98 -4.52 -21.52
CA LEU A 458 -18.99 -4.53 -22.61
C LEU A 458 -19.04 -5.83 -23.40
N PRO A 459 -18.66 -5.83 -24.70
CA PRO A 459 -18.55 -7.05 -25.49
C PRO A 459 -17.41 -7.93 -25.00
N GLU A 460 -17.57 -9.24 -25.09
CA GLU A 460 -16.56 -10.22 -24.75
C GLU A 460 -15.26 -10.02 -25.55
N GLY A 461 -14.12 -10.02 -24.85
CA GLY A 461 -12.78 -9.79 -25.41
C GLY A 461 -12.36 -8.32 -25.36
N THR A 462 -13.10 -7.46 -24.65
CA THR A 462 -12.70 -6.06 -24.39
C THR A 462 -11.45 -6.00 -23.50
N ILE A 463 -11.39 -6.80 -22.42
CA ILE A 463 -10.27 -6.82 -21.48
C ILE A 463 -9.16 -7.75 -22.01
N PRO A 464 -7.91 -7.28 -22.17
CA PRO A 464 -6.79 -8.12 -22.59
C PRO A 464 -6.49 -9.24 -21.57
N ASP A 465 -6.12 -10.41 -22.08
CA ASP A 465 -5.83 -11.61 -21.29
C ASP A 465 -4.41 -11.67 -20.69
N LYS A 466 -3.50 -10.82 -21.18
CA LYS A 466 -2.10 -10.79 -20.74
C LYS A 466 -1.92 -9.81 -19.58
N VAL A 467 -1.09 -10.22 -18.61
CA VAL A 467 -0.67 -9.34 -17.50
C VAL A 467 0.13 -8.16 -18.06
N GLY A 468 -0.19 -6.96 -17.58
CA GLY A 468 0.55 -5.75 -17.93
C GLY A 468 1.89 -5.60 -17.17
N PHE A 469 2.62 -4.53 -17.45
CA PHE A 469 3.85 -4.20 -16.75
C PHE A 469 3.54 -3.81 -15.28
N HIS A 470 4.22 -4.45 -14.34
CA HIS A 470 4.25 -4.00 -12.95
C HIS A 470 5.19 -2.80 -12.79
N ALA A 471 5.18 -2.12 -11.62
CA ALA A 471 5.88 -0.86 -11.39
C ALA A 471 7.35 -0.81 -11.87
N VAL A 472 8.17 -1.80 -11.52
CA VAL A 472 9.57 -1.88 -11.96
C VAL A 472 9.66 -2.16 -13.45
N ALA A 473 8.80 -3.05 -13.98
CA ALA A 473 8.75 -3.36 -15.40
C ALA A 473 8.29 -2.15 -16.24
N MET A 474 7.41 -1.29 -15.72
CA MET A 474 7.03 -0.01 -16.38
C MET A 474 8.23 0.92 -16.52
N ALA A 475 9.05 1.08 -15.48
CA ALA A 475 10.27 1.89 -15.53
C ALA A 475 11.22 1.38 -16.64
N ARG A 476 11.44 0.06 -16.65
CA ARG A 476 12.24 -0.60 -17.69
C ARG A 476 11.62 -0.45 -19.08
N ALA A 477 10.30 -0.57 -19.20
CA ALA A 477 9.58 -0.44 -20.47
C ALA A 477 9.66 1.00 -21.04
N LEU A 478 9.63 2.03 -20.17
CA LEU A 478 9.87 3.42 -20.56
C LEU A 478 11.30 3.60 -21.10
N LYS A 479 12.30 3.11 -20.38
CA LYS A 479 13.71 3.17 -20.80
C LYS A 479 13.94 2.42 -22.12
N ASP A 480 13.33 1.25 -22.29
CA ASP A 480 13.45 0.41 -23.47
C ASP A 480 12.59 0.91 -24.65
N GLY A 481 11.79 1.98 -24.49
CA GLY A 481 10.91 2.53 -25.51
C GLY A 481 9.71 1.67 -25.86
N LYS A 482 9.30 0.75 -24.99
CA LYS A 482 8.09 -0.06 -25.13
C LYS A 482 6.83 0.71 -24.73
N VAL A 483 6.96 1.63 -23.77
CA VAL A 483 5.94 2.58 -23.32
C VAL A 483 6.40 3.98 -23.68
N ASN A 484 5.50 4.77 -24.32
CA ASN A 484 5.82 6.14 -24.73
C ASN A 484 4.86 7.18 -24.12
N PHE A 485 3.69 6.76 -23.62
CA PHE A 485 2.80 7.63 -22.83
C PHE A 485 2.65 7.06 -21.43
N TYR A 486 2.97 7.86 -20.41
CA TYR A 486 2.91 7.45 -19.02
C TYR A 486 2.22 8.52 -18.17
N TRP A 487 1.14 8.14 -17.49
CA TRP A 487 0.39 9.02 -16.59
C TRP A 487 0.48 8.53 -15.15
N GLN A 488 1.05 9.34 -14.28
CA GLN A 488 1.17 9.06 -12.87
C GLN A 488 0.22 9.94 -12.07
N GLN A 489 -0.59 9.35 -11.21
CA GLN A 489 -1.50 10.08 -10.32
C GLN A 489 -1.21 9.79 -8.85
N CYS A 490 -1.33 10.83 -8.00
CA CYS A 490 -1.27 10.76 -6.53
C CYS A 490 -0.04 10.00 -6.00
N ASN A 491 1.14 10.25 -6.58
CA ASN A 491 2.34 9.42 -6.38
C ASN A 491 3.63 10.22 -6.60
N ASN A 492 4.73 9.83 -5.93
CA ASN A 492 6.04 10.44 -6.10
C ASN A 492 7.11 9.36 -6.40
N ASN A 493 6.89 8.59 -7.48
CA ASN A 493 7.70 7.41 -7.80
C ASN A 493 9.14 7.76 -8.19
N MET A 494 9.42 8.95 -8.73
CA MET A 494 10.80 9.38 -9.05
C MET A 494 11.67 9.47 -7.78
N GLN A 495 11.07 9.73 -6.61
CA GLN A 495 11.77 9.66 -5.32
C GLN A 495 11.68 8.27 -4.68
N ALA A 496 10.54 7.58 -4.85
CA ALA A 496 10.25 6.33 -4.17
C ALA A 496 10.71 5.08 -4.92
N GLY A 497 10.80 5.12 -6.25
CA GLY A 497 11.18 3.97 -7.08
C GLY A 497 12.66 3.61 -6.93
N PRO A 498 13.03 2.33 -7.12
CA PRO A 498 14.40 1.86 -7.00
C PRO A 498 15.25 2.23 -8.22
N ASN A 499 16.57 2.19 -8.06
CA ASN A 499 17.54 2.34 -9.16
C ASN A 499 17.25 3.56 -10.06
N ILE A 500 17.12 4.74 -9.40
CA ILE A 500 16.72 5.98 -10.06
C ILE A 500 17.63 6.32 -11.24
N ASN A 501 18.96 6.17 -11.07
CA ASN A 501 19.94 6.62 -12.04
C ASN A 501 19.96 5.77 -13.32
N GLU A 502 19.82 4.47 -13.19
CA GLU A 502 20.01 3.56 -14.32
C GLU A 502 18.69 3.19 -15.01
N GLU A 503 17.57 3.11 -14.26
CA GLU A 503 16.31 2.61 -14.81
C GLU A 503 15.22 3.69 -14.88
N LEU A 504 14.97 4.42 -13.80
CA LEU A 504 13.79 5.25 -13.70
C LEU A 504 13.96 6.58 -14.43
N TYR A 505 14.98 7.38 -14.08
CA TYR A 505 15.21 8.70 -14.63
C TYR A 505 15.49 8.67 -16.15
N PRO A 506 16.33 7.75 -16.70
CA PRO A 506 16.54 7.67 -18.13
C PRO A 506 15.27 7.41 -18.94
N GLY A 507 14.37 6.54 -18.42
CA GLY A 507 13.09 6.27 -19.07
C GLY A 507 12.16 7.50 -19.07
N TRP A 508 12.12 8.27 -17.99
CA TRP A 508 11.30 9.47 -17.91
C TRP A 508 11.78 10.60 -18.84
N ARG A 509 13.09 10.74 -18.98
CA ARG A 509 13.70 11.82 -19.80
C ARG A 509 13.98 11.42 -21.24
N LYS A 510 13.60 10.20 -21.65
CA LYS A 510 13.75 9.74 -23.03
C LYS A 510 12.91 10.63 -23.96
N PRO A 511 13.46 11.12 -25.11
CA PRO A 511 12.77 12.10 -25.98
C PRO A 511 11.40 11.65 -26.48
N GLU A 512 11.23 10.36 -26.78
CA GLU A 512 10.00 9.81 -27.33
C GLU A 512 8.88 9.62 -26.28
N ASN A 513 9.21 9.67 -24.99
CA ASN A 513 8.26 9.46 -23.93
C ASN A 513 7.59 10.77 -23.53
N PHE A 514 6.28 10.72 -23.27
CA PHE A 514 5.52 11.83 -22.72
C PHE A 514 5.03 11.45 -21.31
N ILE A 515 5.44 12.22 -20.31
CA ILE A 515 5.23 11.94 -18.90
C ILE A 515 4.27 12.96 -18.29
N VAL A 516 3.13 12.48 -17.79
CA VAL A 516 2.12 13.29 -17.10
C VAL A 516 2.12 12.93 -15.62
N VAL A 517 2.12 13.94 -14.74
CA VAL A 517 2.02 13.75 -13.29
C VAL A 517 0.89 14.59 -12.73
N SER A 518 -0.07 13.95 -12.09
CA SER A 518 -1.13 14.62 -11.30
C SER A 518 -0.73 14.61 -9.82
N ASP A 519 -0.47 15.78 -9.26
CA ASP A 519 -0.05 15.94 -7.86
C ASP A 519 -0.53 17.28 -7.30
N PRO A 520 -0.82 17.39 -5.99
CA PRO A 520 -1.12 18.69 -5.37
C PRO A 520 0.11 19.58 -5.18
N TYR A 521 1.34 19.02 -5.27
CA TYR A 521 2.59 19.73 -5.00
C TYR A 521 3.67 19.43 -6.04
N PRO A 522 4.66 20.33 -6.24
CA PRO A 522 5.81 20.09 -7.11
C PRO A 522 6.79 19.07 -6.47
N THR A 523 6.41 17.81 -6.51
CA THR A 523 7.22 16.68 -6.04
C THR A 523 8.39 16.39 -6.99
N VAL A 524 9.32 15.51 -6.58
CA VAL A 524 10.42 15.08 -7.46
C VAL A 524 9.87 14.49 -8.75
N SER A 525 8.77 13.74 -8.70
CA SER A 525 8.09 13.23 -9.89
C SER A 525 7.51 14.34 -10.76
N ALA A 526 6.79 15.28 -10.15
CA ALA A 526 6.20 16.40 -10.89
C ALA A 526 7.27 17.23 -11.60
N MET A 527 8.37 17.51 -10.92
CA MET A 527 9.48 18.29 -11.50
C MET A 527 10.26 17.54 -12.58
N ALA A 528 10.16 16.22 -12.65
CA ALA A 528 10.76 15.41 -13.72
C ALA A 528 9.80 15.16 -14.90
N ALA A 529 8.52 15.51 -14.78
CA ALA A 529 7.48 15.31 -15.80
C ALA A 529 7.57 16.30 -16.97
N ASP A 530 6.79 16.03 -18.00
CA ASP A 530 6.57 16.93 -19.14
C ASP A 530 5.33 17.82 -18.92
N LEU A 531 4.28 17.25 -18.33
CA LEU A 531 3.03 17.92 -17.98
C LEU A 531 2.69 17.63 -16.51
N ILE A 532 2.36 18.68 -15.76
CA ILE A 532 1.87 18.59 -14.39
C ILE A 532 0.40 19.02 -14.36
N LEU A 533 -0.44 18.19 -13.75
CA LEU A 533 -1.86 18.45 -13.53
C LEU A 533 -2.12 18.68 -12.04
N PRO A 534 -2.70 19.85 -11.67
CA PRO A 534 -2.98 20.16 -10.26
C PRO A 534 -4.15 19.33 -9.77
N THR A 535 -3.98 18.62 -8.63
CA THR A 535 -5.04 17.73 -8.15
C THR A 535 -5.61 18.18 -6.80
N ALA A 536 -6.92 17.95 -6.63
CA ALA A 536 -7.62 18.07 -5.36
C ALA A 536 -7.20 16.94 -4.41
N MET A 537 -7.03 17.28 -3.13
CA MET A 537 -6.58 16.32 -2.14
C MET A 537 -7.57 16.15 -0.99
N TRP A 538 -7.65 14.95 -0.43
CA TRP A 538 -8.35 14.61 0.80
C TRP A 538 -9.78 15.24 0.85
N VAL A 539 -10.09 16.10 1.83
CA VAL A 539 -11.44 16.70 2.01
C VAL A 539 -11.78 17.82 1.01
N GLU A 540 -10.91 18.07 0.03
CA GLU A 540 -11.23 18.88 -1.16
C GLU A 540 -12.08 18.13 -2.19
N LYS A 541 -12.34 16.83 -1.94
CA LYS A 541 -13.20 15.95 -2.72
C LYS A 541 -13.90 14.94 -1.81
N GLU A 542 -15.02 14.38 -2.24
CA GLU A 542 -15.63 13.25 -1.56
C GLU A 542 -14.75 12.01 -1.73
N GLY A 543 -14.61 11.19 -0.69
CA GLY A 543 -13.68 10.08 -0.72
C GLY A 543 -14.07 8.86 0.11
N ALA A 544 -13.47 7.74 -0.25
CA ALA A 544 -13.52 6.48 0.49
C ALA A 544 -12.15 5.81 0.51
N TYR A 545 -11.76 5.27 1.68
CA TYR A 545 -10.57 4.45 1.85
C TYR A 545 -10.92 3.08 2.43
N GLY A 546 -10.19 2.04 2.01
CA GLY A 546 -10.18 0.74 2.67
C GLY A 546 -8.90 0.57 3.48
N ASN A 547 -9.01 0.44 4.82
CA ASN A 547 -7.87 0.32 5.72
C ASN A 547 -7.34 -1.13 5.85
N ALA A 548 -6.29 -1.34 6.66
CA ALA A 548 -5.63 -2.64 6.79
C ALA A 548 -6.47 -3.73 7.50
N GLU A 549 -7.60 -3.39 8.15
CA GLU A 549 -8.52 -4.35 8.75
C GLU A 549 -9.79 -4.57 7.90
N ARG A 550 -9.74 -4.33 6.59
CA ARG A 550 -10.87 -4.48 5.67
C ARG A 550 -12.01 -3.47 5.94
N ARG A 551 -11.74 -2.37 6.63
CA ARG A 551 -12.74 -1.34 6.97
C ARG A 551 -12.79 -0.28 5.89
N THR A 552 -13.93 -0.15 5.21
CA THR A 552 -14.20 0.91 4.24
C THR A 552 -14.79 2.12 4.96
N GLN A 553 -14.16 3.30 4.78
CA GLN A 553 -14.46 4.54 5.49
C GLN A 553 -14.69 5.68 4.50
N PHE A 554 -15.80 6.41 4.66
CA PHE A 554 -16.21 7.52 3.77
C PHE A 554 -16.06 8.89 4.44
N TRP A 555 -15.83 9.91 3.61
CA TRP A 555 -15.96 11.33 3.98
C TRP A 555 -16.58 12.12 2.81
N ARG A 556 -17.20 13.26 3.14
CA ARG A 556 -17.77 14.20 2.18
C ARG A 556 -16.74 15.25 1.78
N GLN A 557 -16.93 15.89 0.64
CA GLN A 557 -16.17 17.09 0.29
C GLN A 557 -16.53 18.18 1.28
N GLN A 558 -15.54 18.79 1.94
CA GLN A 558 -15.76 19.79 2.99
C GLN A 558 -15.29 21.20 2.59
N VAL A 559 -14.30 21.27 1.71
CA VAL A 559 -13.76 22.52 1.16
C VAL A 559 -13.52 22.37 -0.35
N LYS A 560 -13.42 23.50 -1.05
CA LYS A 560 -13.07 23.52 -2.47
C LYS A 560 -11.55 23.38 -2.65
N ALA A 561 -11.16 22.76 -3.74
CA ALA A 561 -9.76 22.74 -4.17
C ALA A 561 -9.33 24.15 -4.63
N PRO A 562 -8.06 24.54 -4.44
CA PRO A 562 -7.58 25.87 -4.79
C PRO A 562 -7.38 26.03 -6.30
N GLY A 563 -7.73 27.21 -6.82
CA GLY A 563 -7.55 27.57 -8.22
C GLY A 563 -8.30 26.64 -9.17
N GLU A 564 -7.61 26.11 -10.16
CA GLU A 564 -8.15 25.17 -11.15
C GLU A 564 -7.89 23.69 -10.81
N ALA A 565 -7.40 23.39 -9.59
CA ALA A 565 -7.14 22.00 -9.20
C ALA A 565 -8.43 21.16 -9.24
N ARG A 566 -8.33 19.94 -9.79
CA ARG A 566 -9.45 19.00 -9.97
C ARG A 566 -9.09 17.62 -9.40
N SER A 567 -10.11 16.87 -8.98
CA SER A 567 -9.88 15.51 -8.50
C SER A 567 -9.25 14.62 -9.58
N ASP A 568 -8.54 13.59 -9.14
CA ASP A 568 -8.03 12.55 -10.06
C ASP A 568 -9.18 11.87 -10.79
N LEU A 569 -10.35 11.70 -10.15
CA LEU A 569 -11.56 11.18 -10.77
C LEU A 569 -12.03 12.06 -11.94
N TRP A 570 -12.18 13.37 -11.72
CA TRP A 570 -12.61 14.29 -12.78
C TRP A 570 -11.63 14.27 -13.96
N GLN A 571 -10.34 14.24 -13.69
CA GLN A 571 -9.31 14.17 -14.74
C GLN A 571 -9.47 12.92 -15.62
N LEU A 572 -9.74 11.75 -15.01
CA LEU A 572 -10.02 10.51 -15.74
C LEU A 572 -11.29 10.61 -16.59
N MET A 573 -12.37 11.15 -16.00
CA MET A 573 -13.67 11.30 -16.67
C MET A 573 -13.59 12.23 -17.89
N GLU A 574 -13.05 13.45 -17.70
CA GLU A 574 -12.93 14.43 -18.79
C GLU A 574 -11.99 13.96 -19.89
N PHE A 575 -10.90 13.31 -19.54
CA PHE A 575 -9.97 12.76 -20.53
C PHE A 575 -10.62 11.64 -21.35
N SER A 576 -11.44 10.79 -20.73
CA SER A 576 -12.13 9.69 -21.41
C SER A 576 -13.17 10.16 -22.47
N LYS A 577 -13.70 11.39 -22.36
CA LYS A 577 -14.62 11.99 -23.33
C LYS A 577 -13.97 12.27 -24.69
N ARG A 578 -12.61 12.28 -24.77
CA ARG A 578 -11.86 12.65 -25.98
C ARG A 578 -11.65 11.50 -26.96
N PHE A 579 -11.99 10.28 -26.58
CA PHE A 579 -11.78 9.09 -27.39
C PHE A 579 -13.09 8.41 -27.68
N LYS A 580 -13.41 8.25 -28.96
CA LYS A 580 -14.48 7.34 -29.39
C LYS A 580 -13.99 5.92 -29.34
N VAL A 581 -14.89 4.95 -29.14
CA VAL A 581 -14.52 3.53 -29.12
C VAL A 581 -13.76 3.11 -30.39
N GLU A 582 -14.12 3.64 -31.55
CA GLU A 582 -13.46 3.38 -32.83
C GLU A 582 -12.00 3.89 -32.87
N ASP A 583 -11.64 4.87 -32.06
CA ASP A 583 -10.28 5.42 -32.01
C ASP A 583 -9.31 4.47 -31.30
N VAL A 584 -9.83 3.57 -30.46
CA VAL A 584 -9.02 2.76 -29.53
C VAL A 584 -9.32 1.27 -29.59
N TRP A 585 -10.52 0.85 -29.99
CA TRP A 585 -10.89 -0.56 -30.08
C TRP A 585 -10.71 -1.10 -31.51
N PRO A 586 -10.26 -2.36 -31.67
CA PRO A 586 -10.20 -2.96 -32.99
C PRO A 586 -11.58 -3.11 -33.61
N ALA A 587 -11.64 -3.02 -34.95
CA ALA A 587 -12.89 -3.00 -35.72
C ALA A 587 -13.80 -4.23 -35.43
N GLU A 588 -13.20 -5.39 -35.25
CA GLU A 588 -13.91 -6.64 -34.91
C GLU A 588 -14.60 -6.58 -33.54
N LEU A 589 -14.03 -5.85 -32.57
CA LEU A 589 -14.64 -5.65 -31.26
C LEU A 589 -15.82 -4.65 -31.35
N VAL A 590 -15.65 -3.56 -32.09
CA VAL A 590 -16.72 -2.59 -32.35
C VAL A 590 -17.89 -3.27 -33.09
N ALA A 591 -17.62 -4.17 -34.04
CA ALA A 591 -18.61 -4.93 -34.77
C ALA A 591 -19.45 -5.85 -33.88
N LYS A 592 -18.92 -6.38 -32.78
CA LYS A 592 -19.67 -7.17 -31.78
C LYS A 592 -20.70 -6.34 -31.00
N ALA A 593 -20.53 -5.02 -30.92
CA ALA A 593 -21.40 -4.12 -30.18
C ALA A 593 -21.70 -2.84 -30.98
N PRO A 594 -22.40 -2.92 -32.11
CA PRO A 594 -22.61 -1.78 -33.03
C PRO A 594 -23.32 -0.59 -32.36
N LYS A 595 -24.09 -0.81 -31.28
CA LYS A 595 -24.70 0.24 -30.45
C LYS A 595 -23.70 1.17 -29.76
N LEU A 596 -22.45 0.77 -29.65
CA LEU A 596 -21.37 1.54 -29.03
C LEU A 596 -20.61 2.42 -30.03
N LYS A 597 -20.79 2.19 -31.33
CA LYS A 597 -20.14 2.98 -32.37
C LYS A 597 -20.51 4.46 -32.25
N GLY A 598 -19.52 5.35 -32.35
CA GLY A 598 -19.69 6.79 -32.21
C GLY A 598 -19.75 7.30 -30.76
N LYS A 599 -19.85 6.41 -29.78
CA LYS A 599 -19.83 6.76 -28.35
C LYS A 599 -18.41 6.98 -27.88
N THR A 600 -18.23 7.87 -26.91
CA THR A 600 -16.94 8.08 -26.25
C THR A 600 -16.67 6.99 -25.22
N LEU A 601 -15.42 6.85 -24.78
CA LEU A 601 -15.06 5.97 -23.65
C LEU A 601 -15.83 6.38 -22.38
N PHE A 602 -16.06 7.68 -22.18
CA PHE A 602 -16.89 8.17 -21.07
C PHE A 602 -18.32 7.61 -21.14
N ASP A 603 -18.95 7.70 -22.32
CA ASP A 603 -20.33 7.21 -22.51
C ASP A 603 -20.45 5.71 -22.23
N VAL A 604 -19.46 4.94 -22.67
CA VAL A 604 -19.48 3.47 -22.54
C VAL A 604 -19.14 2.99 -21.13
N LEU A 605 -18.20 3.65 -20.47
CA LEU A 605 -17.69 3.18 -19.18
C LEU A 605 -18.40 3.81 -17.97
N TYR A 606 -18.86 5.07 -18.10
CA TYR A 606 -19.31 5.86 -16.94
C TYR A 606 -20.71 6.47 -17.10
N ALA A 607 -21.18 6.65 -18.34
CA ALA A 607 -22.55 7.09 -18.63
C ALA A 607 -23.39 5.97 -19.26
N ASN A 608 -23.18 4.74 -18.78
CA ASN A 608 -23.70 3.49 -19.36
C ASN A 608 -25.10 3.07 -18.85
N GLY A 609 -25.79 3.91 -18.08
CA GLY A 609 -27.10 3.62 -17.48
C GLY A 609 -27.01 2.88 -16.13
N VAL A 610 -25.83 2.39 -15.75
CA VAL A 610 -25.56 1.76 -14.44
C VAL A 610 -24.91 2.77 -13.50
N VAL A 611 -23.79 3.36 -13.91
CA VAL A 611 -23.04 4.34 -13.10
C VAL A 611 -23.79 5.67 -13.00
N ASN A 612 -24.34 6.17 -14.09
CA ASN A 612 -25.00 7.49 -14.15
C ASN A 612 -26.51 7.48 -13.82
N LYS A 613 -27.02 6.39 -13.20
CA LYS A 613 -28.42 6.33 -12.78
C LYS A 613 -28.74 7.18 -11.54
N TYR A 614 -27.75 7.47 -10.70
CA TYR A 614 -27.92 8.24 -9.47
C TYR A 614 -27.91 9.75 -9.77
N LYS A 615 -28.89 10.46 -9.24
CA LYS A 615 -29.11 11.87 -9.55
C LYS A 615 -28.34 12.81 -8.60
N LEU A 616 -28.10 14.04 -9.03
CA LEU A 616 -27.42 15.06 -8.21
C LEU A 616 -28.14 15.38 -6.88
N ASN A 617 -29.46 15.29 -6.84
CA ASN A 617 -30.22 15.53 -5.60
C ASN A 617 -30.06 14.43 -4.55
N GLU A 618 -29.39 13.34 -4.86
CA GLU A 618 -29.03 12.27 -3.90
C GLU A 618 -27.73 12.62 -3.14
N THR A 619 -26.97 13.64 -3.56
CA THR A 619 -25.80 14.11 -2.81
C THR A 619 -26.24 14.74 -1.49
N ALA A 620 -25.40 14.63 -0.45
CA ALA A 620 -25.76 15.10 0.87
C ALA A 620 -26.00 16.63 0.91
N ALA A 621 -27.16 17.02 1.47
CA ALA A 621 -27.48 18.44 1.65
C ALA A 621 -26.45 19.15 2.54
N GLY A 622 -26.07 20.39 2.18
CA GLY A 622 -25.11 21.20 2.91
C GLY A 622 -23.62 20.87 2.65
N PHE A 623 -23.34 19.90 1.76
CA PHE A 623 -21.98 19.59 1.31
C PHE A 623 -21.82 19.84 -0.19
N ASP A 624 -20.62 20.29 -0.58
CA ASP A 624 -20.26 20.32 -2.00
C ASP A 624 -19.96 18.90 -2.51
N ASN A 625 -20.19 18.67 -3.79
CA ASN A 625 -19.67 17.56 -4.55
C ASN A 625 -19.36 18.06 -5.95
N GLU A 626 -18.16 18.59 -6.10
CA GLU A 626 -17.77 19.28 -7.32
C GLU A 626 -17.72 18.33 -8.52
N ASP A 627 -17.19 17.12 -8.33
CA ASP A 627 -17.13 16.11 -9.41
C ASP A 627 -18.52 15.79 -9.96
N SER A 628 -19.47 15.49 -9.08
CA SER A 628 -20.83 15.18 -9.48
C SER A 628 -21.54 16.35 -10.15
N LYS A 629 -21.34 17.58 -9.65
CA LYS A 629 -21.88 18.81 -10.27
C LYS A 629 -21.37 18.99 -11.70
N LEU A 630 -20.06 18.82 -11.91
CA LEU A 630 -19.43 18.96 -13.23
C LEU A 630 -19.85 17.86 -14.21
N LEU A 631 -20.12 16.64 -13.73
CA LEU A 631 -20.50 15.50 -14.55
C LEU A 631 -22.02 15.35 -14.75
N GLY A 632 -22.84 16.01 -13.91
CA GLY A 632 -24.29 16.04 -14.04
C GLY A 632 -25.05 14.89 -13.35
N PHE A 633 -24.35 14.02 -12.61
CA PHE A 633 -24.93 12.90 -11.85
C PHE A 633 -24.02 12.49 -10.68
N TYR A 634 -24.54 11.70 -9.72
CA TYR A 634 -23.78 11.31 -8.53
C TYR A 634 -22.76 10.19 -8.86
N ILE A 635 -21.61 10.58 -9.39
CA ILE A 635 -20.60 9.68 -9.94
C ILE A 635 -19.99 8.74 -8.88
N GLN A 636 -19.70 9.24 -7.67
CA GLN A 636 -19.08 8.43 -6.61
C GLN A 636 -19.98 7.26 -6.20
N LYS A 637 -21.29 7.54 -6.01
CA LYS A 637 -22.29 6.51 -5.69
C LYS A 637 -22.40 5.49 -6.81
N GLY A 638 -22.46 5.96 -8.06
CA GLY A 638 -22.57 5.09 -9.23
C GLY A 638 -21.37 4.13 -9.37
N LEU A 639 -20.15 4.64 -9.27
CA LEU A 639 -18.95 3.82 -9.35
C LEU A 639 -18.83 2.85 -8.18
N PHE A 640 -19.15 3.30 -6.96
CA PHE A 640 -19.08 2.43 -5.79
C PHE A 640 -20.09 1.29 -5.83
N GLU A 641 -21.35 1.55 -6.20
CA GLU A 641 -22.39 0.52 -6.28
C GLU A 641 -22.12 -0.48 -7.41
N GLU A 642 -21.57 -0.03 -8.55
CA GLU A 642 -21.15 -0.93 -9.61
C GLU A 642 -19.98 -1.82 -9.13
N TYR A 643 -18.97 -1.22 -8.46
CA TYR A 643 -17.87 -1.97 -7.88
C TYR A 643 -18.35 -2.98 -6.83
N ALA A 644 -19.22 -2.56 -5.92
CA ALA A 644 -19.72 -3.41 -4.84
C ALA A 644 -20.44 -4.67 -5.37
N SER A 645 -21.01 -4.60 -6.59
CA SER A 645 -21.69 -5.75 -7.21
C SER A 645 -20.74 -6.91 -7.55
N PHE A 646 -19.44 -6.66 -7.72
CA PHE A 646 -18.45 -7.73 -7.92
C PHE A 646 -18.28 -8.62 -6.70
N GLY A 647 -18.38 -8.05 -5.48
CA GLY A 647 -18.07 -8.74 -4.23
C GLY A 647 -19.27 -9.27 -3.48
N ARG A 648 -20.46 -8.68 -3.70
CA ARG A 648 -21.69 -9.08 -2.98
C ARG A 648 -22.11 -10.51 -3.32
N GLY A 649 -22.25 -11.33 -2.28
CA GLY A 649 -22.54 -12.77 -2.42
C GLY A 649 -21.31 -13.65 -2.61
N HIS A 650 -20.10 -13.07 -2.61
CA HIS A 650 -18.84 -13.78 -2.88
C HIS A 650 -17.75 -13.60 -1.81
N GLY A 651 -18.11 -13.08 -0.62
CA GLY A 651 -17.18 -12.92 0.50
C GLY A 651 -16.40 -11.60 0.51
N HIS A 652 -16.71 -10.66 -0.40
CA HIS A 652 -16.24 -9.28 -0.43
C HIS A 652 -17.40 -8.28 -0.32
N ASP A 653 -18.43 -8.63 0.40
CA ASP A 653 -19.68 -7.88 0.43
C ASP A 653 -19.48 -6.50 1.07
N LEU A 654 -19.70 -5.47 0.30
CA LEU A 654 -19.77 -4.10 0.78
C LEU A 654 -21.24 -3.73 1.08
N ALA A 655 -21.43 -2.96 2.14
CA ALA A 655 -22.72 -2.34 2.45
C ALA A 655 -23.16 -1.39 1.33
N PRO A 656 -24.45 -1.02 1.26
CA PRO A 656 -24.90 0.06 0.37
C PRO A 656 -24.15 1.37 0.66
N PHE A 657 -23.89 2.14 -0.38
CA PHE A 657 -23.12 3.40 -0.33
C PHE A 657 -23.56 4.32 0.82
N ASP A 658 -24.87 4.54 0.97
CA ASP A 658 -25.39 5.50 1.95
C ASP A 658 -25.11 5.08 3.40
N SER A 659 -24.95 3.79 3.68
CA SER A 659 -24.61 3.28 5.01
C SER A 659 -23.23 3.78 5.52
N TYR A 660 -22.28 3.98 4.62
CA TYR A 660 -20.92 4.42 4.99
C TYR A 660 -20.84 5.89 5.40
N HIS A 661 -21.74 6.74 4.92
CA HIS A 661 -21.82 8.13 5.34
C HIS A 661 -22.26 8.30 6.79
N GLN A 662 -23.07 7.37 7.29
CA GLN A 662 -23.52 7.36 8.70
C GLN A 662 -22.54 6.65 9.61
N ALA A 663 -21.92 5.56 9.14
CA ALA A 663 -20.98 4.76 9.92
C ALA A 663 -19.58 5.41 10.02
N ARG A 664 -18.78 4.97 11.02
CA ARG A 664 -17.34 5.24 11.13
C ARG A 664 -16.51 4.20 10.37
N GLY A 665 -17.08 3.66 9.29
CA GLY A 665 -16.55 2.58 8.47
C GLY A 665 -17.08 1.21 8.89
N LEU A 666 -17.11 0.28 7.92
CA LEU A 666 -17.58 -1.10 8.11
C LEU A 666 -16.56 -2.07 7.51
N ARG A 667 -16.29 -3.15 8.24
CA ARG A 667 -15.38 -4.24 7.81
C ARG A 667 -16.14 -5.25 6.95
N TRP A 668 -15.70 -5.41 5.71
CA TRP A 668 -16.29 -6.42 4.83
C TRP A 668 -15.82 -7.85 5.20
N PRO A 669 -16.61 -8.90 4.90
CA PRO A 669 -17.97 -8.90 4.35
C PRO A 669 -18.98 -8.21 5.26
N VAL A 670 -19.89 -7.39 4.66
CA VAL A 670 -21.04 -6.80 5.37
C VAL A 670 -22.31 -7.45 4.84
N VAL A 671 -22.89 -8.35 5.61
CA VAL A 671 -24.08 -9.11 5.20
C VAL A 671 -25.22 -8.82 6.18
N GLY A 672 -26.41 -8.48 5.64
CA GLY A 672 -27.56 -8.12 6.47
C GLY A 672 -27.30 -6.90 7.39
N GLY A 673 -26.46 -5.96 6.95
CA GLY A 673 -26.10 -4.76 7.72
C GLY A 673 -25.06 -5.00 8.83
N LYS A 674 -24.54 -6.23 8.96
CA LYS A 674 -23.54 -6.59 9.99
C LYS A 674 -22.15 -6.73 9.36
N GLU A 675 -21.15 -6.07 9.96
CA GLU A 675 -19.74 -6.22 9.59
C GLU A 675 -19.15 -7.53 10.14
N THR A 676 -18.11 -8.06 9.48
CA THR A 676 -17.41 -9.28 9.88
C THR A 676 -16.10 -8.94 10.59
N LEU A 677 -15.94 -9.41 11.85
CA LEU A 677 -14.71 -9.21 12.62
C LEU A 677 -13.65 -10.26 12.22
N TRP A 678 -13.97 -11.53 12.41
CA TRP A 678 -13.06 -12.66 12.09
C TRP A 678 -13.63 -13.47 10.94
N ARG A 679 -12.90 -13.50 9.84
CA ARG A 679 -13.27 -14.26 8.63
C ARG A 679 -12.97 -15.74 8.82
N PHE A 680 -13.61 -16.57 8.02
CA PHE A 680 -13.44 -18.02 7.94
C PHE A 680 -13.87 -18.82 9.16
N ARG A 681 -14.45 -18.20 10.16
CA ARG A 681 -14.88 -18.87 11.39
C ARG A 681 -16.39 -18.83 11.60
N GLU A 682 -16.94 -19.98 11.93
CA GLU A 682 -18.34 -20.14 12.38
C GLU A 682 -18.69 -19.16 13.50
N GLY A 683 -19.88 -18.55 13.41
CA GLY A 683 -20.39 -17.57 14.37
C GLY A 683 -19.91 -16.14 14.16
N TYR A 684 -18.90 -15.91 13.33
CA TYR A 684 -18.38 -14.59 12.97
C TYR A 684 -18.51 -14.28 11.49
N ASP A 685 -18.23 -15.27 10.63
CA ASP A 685 -18.26 -15.10 9.18
C ASP A 685 -19.55 -15.66 8.59
N PRO A 686 -20.36 -14.85 7.88
CA PRO A 686 -21.63 -15.30 7.32
C PRO A 686 -21.49 -16.39 6.25
N TYR A 687 -20.29 -16.59 5.70
CA TYR A 687 -19.98 -17.63 4.71
C TYR A 687 -19.57 -18.99 5.31
N VAL A 688 -19.48 -19.07 6.65
CA VAL A 688 -19.18 -20.32 7.37
C VAL A 688 -20.41 -20.79 8.15
N LYS A 689 -20.95 -21.91 7.74
CA LYS A 689 -22.19 -22.46 8.32
C LYS A 689 -21.91 -23.10 9.67
N LYS A 690 -22.97 -23.25 10.49
CA LYS A 690 -22.93 -23.97 11.76
C LYS A 690 -22.45 -25.41 11.56
N GLY A 691 -21.45 -25.84 12.35
CA GLY A 691 -20.81 -27.14 12.26
C GLY A 691 -19.59 -27.20 11.31
N GLU A 692 -19.33 -26.14 10.52
CA GLU A 692 -18.12 -26.07 9.67
C GLU A 692 -16.86 -25.64 10.46
N GLY A 693 -17.03 -24.95 11.59
CA GLY A 693 -15.92 -24.49 12.46
C GLY A 693 -15.07 -23.42 11.78
N VAL A 694 -14.03 -23.83 11.04
CA VAL A 694 -13.21 -22.96 10.18
C VAL A 694 -13.27 -23.47 8.75
N LYS A 695 -13.45 -22.53 7.78
CA LYS A 695 -13.51 -22.87 6.35
C LYS A 695 -12.89 -21.76 5.53
N PHE A 696 -11.78 -22.08 4.87
CA PHE A 696 -11.08 -21.16 3.98
C PHE A 696 -11.70 -21.17 2.57
N TYR A 697 -12.90 -20.60 2.46
CA TYR A 697 -13.75 -20.65 1.26
C TYR A 697 -13.18 -19.93 0.01
N GLY A 698 -12.01 -19.27 0.12
CA GLY A 698 -11.27 -18.80 -1.03
C GLY A 698 -10.70 -19.95 -1.89
N HIS A 699 -10.52 -21.14 -1.31
CA HIS A 699 -10.21 -22.37 -2.03
C HIS A 699 -11.45 -23.27 -2.15
N LYS A 700 -11.57 -23.99 -3.28
CA LYS A 700 -12.74 -24.84 -3.58
C LYS A 700 -12.98 -25.93 -2.54
N ASP A 701 -11.90 -26.48 -1.95
CA ASP A 701 -11.96 -27.51 -0.93
C ASP A 701 -12.10 -26.98 0.51
N GLY A 702 -12.13 -25.65 0.67
CA GLY A 702 -12.25 -24.98 1.96
C GLY A 702 -11.02 -25.06 2.85
N LYS A 703 -9.84 -25.48 2.33
CA LYS A 703 -8.61 -25.67 3.10
C LYS A 703 -7.56 -24.63 2.77
N ALA A 704 -6.79 -24.22 3.78
CA ALA A 704 -5.59 -23.39 3.61
C ALA A 704 -4.40 -24.23 3.16
N VAL A 705 -3.34 -23.56 2.68
CA VAL A 705 -2.13 -24.23 2.18
C VAL A 705 -0.91 -23.88 3.03
N ILE A 706 -0.23 -24.88 3.57
CA ILE A 706 1.12 -24.78 4.13
C ILE A 706 2.14 -25.07 3.02
N PHE A 707 3.14 -24.18 2.88
CA PHE A 707 4.17 -24.28 1.85
C PHE A 707 5.55 -24.65 2.41
N ALA A 708 6.20 -25.64 1.82
CA ALA A 708 7.62 -25.93 2.04
C ALA A 708 8.47 -24.96 1.20
N LEU A 709 9.06 -23.95 1.84
CA LEU A 709 9.81 -22.87 1.21
C LEU A 709 11.16 -22.68 1.92
N PRO A 710 12.31 -22.85 1.23
CA PRO A 710 13.62 -22.79 1.87
C PRO A 710 14.09 -21.35 2.13
N TYR A 711 15.09 -21.21 2.99
CA TYR A 711 15.89 -20.01 3.02
C TYR A 711 16.65 -19.83 1.70
N GLN A 712 16.67 -18.63 1.18
CA GLN A 712 17.51 -18.21 0.08
C GLN A 712 18.15 -16.85 0.38
N PRO A 713 19.42 -16.62 -0.01
CA PRO A 713 20.11 -15.36 0.24
C PRO A 713 19.48 -14.20 -0.54
N PRO A 714 19.76 -12.93 -0.14
CA PRO A 714 19.33 -11.76 -0.91
C PRO A 714 20.05 -11.64 -2.26
N ALA A 715 19.52 -10.79 -3.15
CA ALA A 715 20.11 -10.55 -4.47
C ALA A 715 21.50 -9.87 -4.39
N GLU A 716 21.72 -9.07 -3.37
CA GLU A 716 23.00 -8.38 -3.14
C GLU A 716 23.35 -8.44 -1.65
N SER A 717 24.61 -8.73 -1.36
CA SER A 717 25.19 -8.76 0.00
C SER A 717 26.44 -7.90 0.05
N PRO A 718 26.85 -7.39 1.23
CA PRO A 718 28.12 -6.72 1.40
C PRO A 718 29.31 -7.58 0.95
N ASP A 719 30.32 -6.91 0.42
CA ASP A 719 31.57 -7.49 -0.02
C ASP A 719 32.77 -6.60 0.35
N LYS A 720 33.94 -6.87 -0.23
CA LYS A 720 35.17 -6.10 0.09
C LYS A 720 35.11 -4.64 -0.36
N GLU A 721 34.33 -4.31 -1.40
CA GLU A 721 34.24 -2.96 -1.94
C GLU A 721 33.10 -2.16 -1.29
N PHE A 722 31.93 -2.79 -1.10
CA PHE A 722 30.74 -2.23 -0.49
C PHE A 722 30.40 -3.04 0.77
N ASP A 723 31.06 -2.68 1.86
CA ASP A 723 31.23 -3.50 3.06
C ASP A 723 30.09 -3.39 4.10
N MET A 724 29.01 -2.66 3.77
CA MET A 724 27.89 -2.45 4.68
C MET A 724 26.54 -2.75 4.02
N TRP A 725 25.60 -3.28 4.80
CA TRP A 725 24.19 -3.32 4.42
C TRP A 725 23.58 -1.92 4.45
N LEU A 726 22.76 -1.60 3.47
CA LEU A 726 21.82 -0.48 3.52
C LEU A 726 20.41 -0.99 3.75
N SER A 727 19.74 -0.51 4.80
CA SER A 727 18.28 -0.60 4.96
C SER A 727 17.68 0.79 4.84
N THR A 728 16.55 0.89 4.12
CA THR A 728 15.80 2.14 3.97
C THR A 728 14.50 2.10 4.75
N GLY A 729 13.94 3.24 5.11
CA GLY A 729 12.67 3.29 5.84
C GLY A 729 12.13 4.69 6.04
N ARG A 730 11.30 4.85 7.06
CA ARG A 730 10.61 6.10 7.42
C ARG A 730 11.04 6.59 8.80
N VAL A 731 10.59 7.80 9.13
CA VAL A 731 10.65 8.41 10.45
C VAL A 731 9.26 8.85 10.87
N LEU A 732 9.02 9.03 12.16
CA LEU A 732 7.70 9.36 12.72
C LEU A 732 7.12 10.66 12.13
N GLU A 733 7.97 11.67 11.96
CA GLU A 733 7.58 13.04 11.58
C GLU A 733 7.13 13.15 10.14
N HIS A 734 7.67 12.28 9.26
CA HIS A 734 7.39 12.37 7.83
C HIS A 734 6.61 11.20 7.28
N TRP A 735 5.60 11.54 6.48
CA TRP A 735 4.84 10.56 5.74
C TRP A 735 5.51 10.25 4.40
N HIS A 736 5.92 8.99 4.21
CA HIS A 736 6.47 8.45 2.96
C HIS A 736 7.63 9.30 2.42
N THR A 737 7.51 9.87 1.21
CA THR A 737 8.49 10.77 0.59
C THR A 737 8.47 12.21 1.13
N GLY A 738 7.74 12.48 2.20
CA GLY A 738 7.66 13.80 2.81
C GLY A 738 6.93 14.87 2.01
N SER A 739 6.35 14.54 0.86
CA SER A 739 5.74 15.50 -0.08
C SER A 739 4.69 16.44 0.55
N MET A 740 4.06 16.04 1.64
CA MET A 740 3.11 16.88 2.38
C MET A 740 3.64 17.29 3.74
N THR A 741 4.21 16.36 4.50
CA THR A 741 4.64 16.62 5.88
C THR A 741 5.84 17.55 5.98
N ARG A 742 6.71 17.62 4.97
CA ARG A 742 7.80 18.62 4.92
C ARG A 742 7.29 20.05 4.70
N ARG A 743 6.04 20.24 4.25
CA ARG A 743 5.36 21.53 4.12
C ARG A 743 4.65 21.98 5.39
N VAL A 744 4.71 21.16 6.43
CA VAL A 744 4.25 21.49 7.79
C VAL A 744 5.44 21.95 8.61
N PRO A 745 5.55 23.24 9.00
CA PRO A 745 6.74 23.77 9.64
C PRO A 745 7.17 23.03 10.90
N GLU A 746 6.22 22.57 11.72
CA GLU A 746 6.47 21.87 12.96
C GLU A 746 7.11 20.49 12.71
N LEU A 747 6.59 19.76 11.74
CA LEU A 747 7.12 18.45 11.36
C LEU A 747 8.49 18.58 10.67
N TYR A 748 8.63 19.58 9.81
CA TYR A 748 9.91 19.86 9.15
C TYR A 748 11.01 20.21 10.16
N LYS A 749 10.72 21.09 11.13
CA LYS A 749 11.68 21.48 12.18
C LYS A 749 12.06 20.30 13.08
N ALA A 750 11.14 19.37 13.32
CA ALA A 750 11.40 18.21 14.16
C ALA A 750 12.39 17.23 13.52
N PHE A 751 12.36 17.05 12.18
CA PHE A 751 13.32 16.22 11.45
C PHE A 751 13.55 16.78 10.03
N PRO A 752 14.44 17.78 9.86
CA PRO A 752 14.52 18.54 8.62
C PRO A 752 15.18 17.77 7.46
N ASP A 753 16.22 17.00 7.74
CA ASP A 753 17.06 16.36 6.75
C ASP A 753 17.24 14.86 7.02
N ALA A 754 17.35 14.06 5.97
CA ALA A 754 17.74 12.67 6.11
C ALA A 754 19.23 12.57 6.56
N VAL A 755 19.49 11.61 7.45
CA VAL A 755 20.83 11.27 7.96
C VAL A 755 21.11 9.79 7.72
N VAL A 756 22.38 9.40 7.71
CA VAL A 756 22.75 7.99 7.78
C VAL A 756 22.95 7.62 9.24
N PHE A 757 22.08 6.74 9.74
CA PHE A 757 22.25 6.12 11.04
C PHE A 757 23.29 5.00 10.93
N MET A 758 24.28 5.01 11.80
CA MET A 758 25.42 4.10 11.77
C MET A 758 25.85 3.72 13.20
N HIS A 759 26.34 2.50 13.35
CA HIS A 759 26.91 2.07 14.62
C HIS A 759 28.12 2.94 15.00
N PRO A 760 28.29 3.38 16.27
CA PRO A 760 29.39 4.24 16.70
C PRO A 760 30.77 3.65 16.39
N ASP A 761 30.98 2.34 16.58
CA ASP A 761 32.24 1.68 16.29
C ASP A 761 32.58 1.66 14.80
N ASP A 762 31.59 1.47 13.94
CA ASP A 762 31.77 1.53 12.48
C ASP A 762 32.13 2.94 12.03
N ALA A 763 31.54 3.96 12.63
CA ALA A 763 31.90 5.36 12.39
C ALA A 763 33.32 5.64 12.83
N LYS A 764 33.69 5.24 14.06
CA LYS A 764 35.03 5.41 14.60
C LYS A 764 36.10 4.70 13.75
N ALA A 765 35.83 3.46 13.31
CA ALA A 765 36.79 2.70 12.47
C ALA A 765 37.04 3.38 11.12
N ARG A 766 36.11 4.23 10.64
CA ARG A 766 36.22 5.02 9.41
C ARG A 766 36.69 6.47 9.63
N GLY A 767 37.08 6.83 10.86
CA GLY A 767 37.46 8.21 11.21
C GLY A 767 36.29 9.20 11.12
N LEU A 768 35.05 8.73 11.27
CA LEU A 768 33.84 9.53 11.19
C LEU A 768 33.31 9.90 12.57
N GLN A 769 32.73 11.08 12.68
CA GLN A 769 32.07 11.57 13.90
C GLN A 769 30.60 11.97 13.58
N ARG A 770 29.77 11.95 14.61
CA ARG A 770 28.38 12.44 14.53
C ARG A 770 28.32 13.84 13.93
N GLY A 771 27.45 14.06 12.97
CA GLY A 771 27.26 15.35 12.29
C GLY A 771 28.21 15.60 11.11
N MET A 772 29.27 14.80 10.92
CA MET A 772 30.12 14.90 9.74
C MET A 772 29.34 14.56 8.46
N GLU A 773 29.64 15.29 7.38
CA GLU A 773 29.16 14.94 6.05
C GLU A 773 29.93 13.75 5.50
N VAL A 774 29.19 12.78 4.96
CA VAL A 774 29.73 11.58 4.35
C VAL A 774 29.12 11.34 3.00
N LYS A 775 29.85 10.59 2.19
CA LYS A 775 29.36 9.99 0.96
C LYS A 775 28.96 8.54 1.23
N VAL A 776 27.72 8.20 0.89
CA VAL A 776 27.24 6.83 0.84
C VAL A 776 27.09 6.43 -0.61
N ALA A 777 27.80 5.39 -1.02
CA ALA A 777 27.83 4.93 -2.41
C ALA A 777 27.47 3.45 -2.52
N SER A 778 26.76 3.10 -3.58
CA SER A 778 26.53 1.73 -4.05
C SER A 778 27.05 1.58 -5.49
N ARG A 779 26.86 0.43 -6.10
CA ARG A 779 27.21 0.21 -7.53
C ARG A 779 26.41 1.09 -8.51
N ARG A 780 25.27 1.68 -8.06
CA ARG A 780 24.29 2.43 -8.86
C ARG A 780 24.38 3.95 -8.72
N GLY A 781 25.08 4.42 -7.69
CA GLY A 781 25.21 5.85 -7.46
C GLY A 781 25.69 6.19 -6.06
N GLU A 782 25.64 7.49 -5.78
CA GLU A 782 26.07 8.02 -4.48
C GLU A 782 25.18 9.18 -4.02
N ILE A 783 25.14 9.39 -2.71
CA ILE A 783 24.51 10.54 -2.06
C ILE A 783 25.38 11.07 -0.93
N LYS A 784 25.20 12.36 -0.60
CA LYS A 784 25.87 13.00 0.55
C LYS A 784 24.86 13.30 1.65
N LEU A 785 25.19 12.97 2.88
CA LEU A 785 24.36 13.23 4.06
C LEU A 785 25.22 13.19 5.34
N ARG A 786 24.63 13.58 6.48
CA ARG A 786 25.34 13.61 7.77
C ARG A 786 25.21 12.28 8.50
N VAL A 787 26.26 11.92 9.23
CA VAL A 787 26.29 10.75 10.13
C VAL A 787 25.51 11.02 11.41
N GLU A 788 24.66 10.07 11.80
CA GLU A 788 24.02 10.02 13.11
C GLU A 788 24.38 8.70 13.83
N THR A 789 25.03 8.81 14.97
CA THR A 789 25.47 7.66 15.79
C THR A 789 24.72 7.55 17.12
N ARG A 790 23.85 8.52 17.44
CA ARG A 790 23.06 8.60 18.67
C ARG A 790 21.63 8.94 18.32
N GLY A 791 20.82 8.00 18.04
CA GLY A 791 19.44 8.26 17.67
C GLY A 791 18.53 7.13 18.12
N ARG A 792 17.26 7.27 17.77
CA ARG A 792 16.25 6.25 18.05
C ARG A 792 16.35 5.03 17.12
N ASN A 793 17.02 5.18 15.98
CA ASN A 793 17.37 4.08 15.08
C ASN A 793 18.84 3.70 15.34
N LYS A 794 19.10 2.48 15.80
CA LYS A 794 20.42 2.00 16.21
C LYS A 794 20.80 0.77 15.37
N PRO A 795 21.40 0.98 14.20
CA PRO A 795 21.89 -0.13 13.38
C PRO A 795 22.98 -0.92 14.13
N PRO A 796 23.02 -2.25 13.95
CA PRO A 796 24.16 -3.06 14.40
C PRO A 796 25.39 -2.76 13.53
N ARG A 797 26.56 -3.27 13.94
CA ARG A 797 27.78 -3.19 13.12
C ARG A 797 27.53 -3.82 11.74
N GLY A 798 28.08 -3.20 10.70
CA GLY A 798 27.97 -3.64 9.33
C GLY A 798 26.63 -3.29 8.63
N LEU A 799 25.76 -2.49 9.29
CA LEU A 799 24.50 -2.02 8.70
C LEU A 799 24.36 -0.50 8.88
N VAL A 800 23.81 0.16 7.85
CA VAL A 800 23.36 1.56 7.93
C VAL A 800 21.87 1.66 7.59
N PHE A 801 21.20 2.64 8.21
CA PHE A 801 19.81 2.96 7.93
C PHE A 801 19.68 4.40 7.42
N ILE A 802 18.94 4.59 6.31
CA ILE A 802 18.69 5.91 5.73
C ILE A 802 17.19 6.06 5.46
N PRO A 803 16.52 7.09 6.03
CA PRO A 803 15.12 7.36 5.70
C PRO A 803 14.98 8.04 4.32
N PHE A 804 13.92 7.69 3.57
CA PHE A 804 13.75 8.09 2.17
C PHE A 804 12.86 9.33 1.95
N PHE A 805 12.52 10.08 2.99
CA PHE A 805 11.60 11.22 2.89
C PHE A 805 12.21 12.48 2.25
N ASP A 806 13.54 12.56 2.16
CA ASP A 806 14.27 13.76 1.76
C ASP A 806 14.46 13.85 0.24
N ALA A 807 13.77 14.82 -0.40
CA ALA A 807 13.85 15.05 -1.83
C ALA A 807 15.23 15.54 -2.31
N SER A 808 16.05 16.08 -1.40
CA SER A 808 17.43 16.53 -1.70
C SER A 808 18.45 15.40 -1.62
N ARG A 809 18.09 14.29 -0.95
CA ARG A 809 18.95 13.13 -0.70
C ARG A 809 18.27 11.83 -1.09
N LEU A 810 18.16 11.62 -2.40
CA LEU A 810 17.41 10.50 -3.00
C LEU A 810 18.10 9.16 -2.74
N VAL A 811 17.82 8.54 -1.60
CA VAL A 811 18.44 7.25 -1.20
C VAL A 811 18.23 6.13 -2.22
N ASN A 812 17.13 6.18 -2.99
CA ASN A 812 16.83 5.17 -4.01
C ASN A 812 17.72 5.28 -5.28
N LYS A 813 18.64 6.23 -5.34
CA LYS A 813 19.79 6.17 -6.25
C LYS A 813 20.75 5.04 -5.91
N LEU A 814 20.70 4.53 -4.65
CA LEU A 814 21.56 3.47 -4.14
C LEU A 814 20.94 2.08 -4.24
N THR A 815 19.60 1.99 -4.24
CA THR A 815 18.87 0.72 -4.13
C THR A 815 18.85 -0.06 -5.44
N LEU A 816 18.88 -1.39 -5.34
CA LEU A 816 18.75 -2.31 -6.46
C LEU A 816 17.26 -2.46 -6.84
N ASP A 817 16.97 -2.63 -8.12
CA ASP A 817 15.62 -2.86 -8.63
C ASP A 817 15.20 -4.36 -8.65
N ALA A 818 15.76 -5.14 -7.73
CA ALA A 818 15.34 -6.51 -7.48
C ALA A 818 13.92 -6.57 -6.91
N THR A 819 13.18 -7.60 -7.28
CA THR A 819 11.79 -7.80 -6.82
C THR A 819 11.55 -9.24 -6.38
N CYS A 820 10.53 -9.45 -5.55
CA CYS A 820 9.98 -10.79 -5.36
C CYS A 820 9.43 -11.31 -6.69
N PRO A 821 9.92 -12.43 -7.23
CA PRO A 821 9.47 -12.92 -8.53
C PRO A 821 7.99 -13.32 -8.60
N ILE A 822 7.35 -13.57 -7.48
CA ILE A 822 5.92 -13.88 -7.39
C ILE A 822 5.08 -12.60 -7.37
N SER A 823 5.25 -11.76 -6.34
CA SER A 823 4.45 -10.57 -6.12
C SER A 823 4.90 -9.35 -6.92
N LYS A 824 6.12 -9.36 -7.46
CA LYS A 824 6.79 -8.23 -8.11
C LYS A 824 7.04 -7.04 -7.16
N GLU A 825 6.97 -7.25 -5.85
CA GLU A 825 7.30 -6.23 -4.85
C GLU A 825 8.81 -6.00 -4.78
N THR A 826 9.20 -4.72 -4.70
CA THR A 826 10.60 -4.29 -4.73
C THR A 826 11.30 -4.53 -3.39
N ASP A 827 12.57 -4.94 -3.44
CA ASP A 827 13.43 -5.04 -2.27
C ASP A 827 14.14 -3.72 -1.98
N TYR A 828 13.74 -3.06 -0.90
CA TYR A 828 14.34 -1.80 -0.43
C TYR A 828 15.18 -1.95 0.84
N LYS A 829 15.27 -3.17 1.37
CA LYS A 829 15.83 -3.40 2.71
C LYS A 829 17.24 -3.98 2.69
N LYS A 830 17.72 -4.34 1.51
CA LYS A 830 18.99 -5.03 1.36
C LYS A 830 19.70 -4.62 0.08
N CYS A 831 20.73 -3.81 0.21
CA CYS A 831 21.74 -3.64 -0.82
C CYS A 831 23.09 -3.33 -0.18
N ALA A 832 24.19 -3.45 -0.92
CA ALA A 832 25.54 -3.21 -0.44
C ALA A 832 25.96 -1.77 -0.70
N VAL A 833 26.53 -1.12 0.33
CA VAL A 833 27.03 0.25 0.26
C VAL A 833 28.37 0.38 0.96
N LYS A 834 29.11 1.45 0.61
CA LYS A 834 30.28 1.95 1.39
C LYS A 834 30.00 3.35 1.89
N VAL A 835 30.53 3.65 3.07
CA VAL A 835 30.45 4.97 3.70
C VAL A 835 31.85 5.54 3.86
N THR A 836 32.07 6.69 3.25
CA THR A 836 33.38 7.39 3.28
C THR A 836 33.17 8.86 3.66
N ARG A 837 34.23 9.52 4.12
CA ARG A 837 34.20 10.98 4.30
C ARG A 837 33.87 11.66 2.97
N ALA A 838 33.03 12.72 2.98
CA ALA A 838 32.63 13.47 1.79
C ALA A 838 33.77 14.34 1.23
#